data_c2df90ff7966f588a748a4205318054c
#
_entry.id   c2df90ff7966f588a748a4205318054c
#
_cell.length_a   1.000
_cell.length_b   1.000
_cell.length_c   1.000
_cell.angle_alpha   90.00
_cell.angle_beta   90.00
_cell.angle_gamma   90.00
#
_symmetry.space_group_name_H-M   'P 1'
#
loop_
_entity.id
_entity.type
_entity.pdbx_description
1 polymer ?
#
loop_
_entity_poly.entity_id
_entity_poly.type
_entity_poly.pdbx_seq_one_letter_code
_entity_poly.pdbx_strand_id
1 'polypeptide(L)'
;MKRELIFTFCCLLTTLVWSQEYQRTETGIKASIFGKKIDVEVQWFNANSLRVLKMPHGQSVDKKSLSVIARPEKTALKVSTSEDGNIVMKSRLLTVKLDTKTGVLIYETRNGMPLLKELENVKAFIPVNDAGRATYSVYQSFKTDKDEGLYGLGQLQNGQMMQRGIEKYLVQGNTEDVTPVFQSTKGYGVFWDNYAGTMYVDNEEETSFRSDVGDCIDYYFMYGGSADGVIAQIRLLTGSVPMMPLWSYGFMQSKERYKSQDEVVSVVKKYRELGIPLDCIIQDWQYWGSNYLWNAMEFLNYEYRDPKRMIDEVHGLNAHMMISIWSSFGPKTKPFKELEKEGLLMDMATWPESGVEGWPPNFDYPSGVKVYDPYHPKARDIYWNYLNKGIFQLGMDGWWMDSTEPDHFNPKDSDFDRQTYSGSFRSVRNTFPLVTVGGVSDHQRALTRDKRVIILTRSGFLGQQRYGSNVWTGDVGSSWDMFRRQITAGLNFSLTGMPHWNTDLGGFFAGSYNNSLGGGTATKNPMFHELYVRWAQFGVFCPMMRSHGADAPREILLYGKAGEPVYDALVDAIKLRYSLMPYIYSTSWEVSHRNSTFMRALFMDFLSDPKTWNMGSEYMFGSSFLVDRKSTRLNSSHPPESRMPSSA
;
A
#
# COMPACT_ATOMS: atom_id res chain seq x y z
N MET A 1 -37.45 63.65 65.60
CA MET A 1 -37.54 62.31 64.95
C MET A 1 -36.78 62.35 63.61
N LYS A 2 -35.52 61.93 63.64
CA LYS A 2 -34.67 61.83 62.47
C LYS A 2 -34.63 60.37 62.08
N ARG A 3 -35.02 60.05 60.80
CA ARG A 3 -34.86 58.71 60.21
C ARG A 3 -33.52 58.69 59.48
N GLU A 4 -32.61 57.84 59.88
CA GLU A 4 -31.39 57.54 59.19
C GLU A 4 -31.68 56.46 58.10
N LEU A 5 -31.34 56.80 56.85
CA LEU A 5 -31.33 55.85 55.71
C LEU A 5 -29.96 55.15 55.69
N ILE A 6 -29.95 53.87 55.97
CA ILE A 6 -28.79 53.00 55.76
C ILE A 6 -28.77 52.57 54.31
N PHE A 7 -27.78 53.03 53.51
CA PHE A 7 -27.49 52.51 52.17
C PHE A 7 -26.61 51.27 52.28
N THR A 8 -27.20 50.11 52.03
CA THR A 8 -26.44 48.84 51.91
C THR A 8 -25.86 48.78 50.50
N PHE A 9 -24.53 48.90 50.40
CA PHE A 9 -23.77 48.71 49.15
C PHE A 9 -23.59 47.19 48.90
N CYS A 10 -24.41 46.62 48.04
CA CYS A 10 -24.22 45.24 47.55
C CYS A 10 -23.10 45.21 46.52
N CYS A 11 -21.87 44.87 46.94
CA CYS A 11 -20.80 44.51 46.03
C CYS A 11 -21.15 43.20 45.30
N LEU A 12 -21.65 43.30 44.08
CA LEU A 12 -21.69 42.19 43.13
C LEU A 12 -20.24 41.82 42.73
N LEU A 13 -19.67 40.85 43.41
CA LEU A 13 -18.51 40.14 42.95
C LEU A 13 -18.94 39.32 41.73
N THR A 14 -18.78 39.89 40.52
CA THR A 14 -18.79 39.13 39.29
C THR A 14 -17.53 38.25 39.29
N THR A 15 -17.67 37.03 39.79
CA THR A 15 -16.68 35.99 39.50
C THR A 15 -16.70 35.78 38.01
N LEU A 16 -15.69 36.30 37.31
CA LEU A 16 -15.32 35.86 35.99
C LEU A 16 -15.03 34.36 36.07
N VAL A 17 -16.03 33.55 35.78
CA VAL A 17 -15.82 32.15 35.49
C VAL A 17 -15.03 32.14 34.20
N TRP A 18 -13.74 31.98 34.28
CA TRP A 18 -12.94 31.63 33.14
C TRP A 18 -13.50 30.31 32.60
N SER A 19 -14.29 30.39 31.53
CA SER A 19 -14.71 29.19 30.82
C SER A 19 -13.43 28.46 30.41
N GLN A 20 -13.26 27.23 30.88
CA GLN A 20 -12.14 26.41 30.41
C GLN A 20 -12.21 26.41 28.89
N GLU A 21 -11.16 26.89 28.22
CA GLU A 21 -11.05 26.95 26.76
C GLU A 21 -11.04 25.53 26.13
N TYR A 22 -11.08 24.48 26.95
CA TYR A 22 -11.13 23.11 26.52
C TYR A 22 -11.95 22.23 27.45
N GLN A 23 -12.49 21.15 26.87
CA GLN A 23 -13.15 20.07 27.59
C GLN A 23 -12.23 18.85 27.63
N ARG A 24 -12.01 18.31 28.80
CA ARG A 24 -11.36 17.00 28.94
C ARG A 24 -12.30 15.88 28.50
N THR A 25 -11.82 14.97 27.65
CA THR A 25 -12.50 13.73 27.27
C THR A 25 -11.86 12.54 28.00
N GLU A 26 -12.44 11.36 27.88
CA GLU A 26 -11.85 10.14 28.44
C GLU A 26 -10.47 9.83 27.86
N THR A 27 -10.24 10.13 26.57
CA THR A 27 -9.03 9.79 25.82
C THR A 27 -8.17 11.00 25.43
N GLY A 28 -8.56 12.23 25.81
CA GLY A 28 -7.81 13.43 25.44
C GLY A 28 -8.51 14.74 25.75
N ILE A 29 -8.64 15.61 24.76
CA ILE A 29 -9.26 16.93 24.89
C ILE A 29 -10.09 17.29 23.64
N LYS A 30 -11.06 18.23 23.84
CA LYS A 30 -11.70 19.03 22.79
C LYS A 30 -11.53 20.50 23.13
N ALA A 31 -11.13 21.32 22.17
CA ALA A 31 -10.91 22.73 22.34
C ALA A 31 -11.49 23.52 21.16
N SER A 32 -12.07 24.69 21.43
CA SER A 32 -12.55 25.62 20.40
C SER A 32 -11.59 26.79 20.26
N ILE A 33 -11.06 27.00 19.07
CA ILE A 33 -10.13 28.08 18.73
C ILE A 33 -10.93 29.20 18.04
N PHE A 34 -11.61 30.01 18.85
CA PHE A 34 -12.59 30.99 18.35
C PHE A 34 -12.00 32.00 17.35
N GLY A 35 -10.75 32.45 17.59
CA GLY A 35 -10.07 33.38 16.68
C GLY A 35 -9.81 32.80 15.29
N LYS A 36 -9.78 31.48 15.15
CA LYS A 36 -9.58 30.76 13.89
C LYS A 36 -10.85 30.07 13.38
N LYS A 37 -11.93 30.11 14.15
CA LYS A 37 -13.21 29.44 13.83
C LYS A 37 -13.04 27.95 13.56
N ILE A 38 -12.22 27.27 14.33
CA ILE A 38 -11.99 25.83 14.25
C ILE A 38 -12.16 25.17 15.62
N ASP A 39 -12.61 23.93 15.61
CA ASP A 39 -12.58 23.03 16.76
C ASP A 39 -11.47 22.00 16.55
N VAL A 40 -10.76 21.71 17.65
CA VAL A 40 -9.65 20.75 17.69
C VAL A 40 -9.97 19.64 18.67
N GLU A 41 -9.90 18.39 18.21
CA GLU A 41 -10.00 17.24 19.08
C GLU A 41 -8.71 16.44 19.01
N VAL A 42 -8.15 16.06 20.18
CA VAL A 42 -6.98 15.20 20.31
C VAL A 42 -7.39 13.96 21.06
N GLN A 43 -7.22 12.79 20.43
CA GLN A 43 -7.56 11.49 20.96
C GLN A 43 -6.30 10.63 21.09
N TRP A 44 -5.99 10.16 22.28
CA TRP A 44 -4.84 9.29 22.52
C TRP A 44 -5.24 7.81 22.39
N PHE A 45 -4.41 7.04 21.71
CA PHE A 45 -4.54 5.60 21.56
C PHE A 45 -3.68 4.84 22.56
N ASN A 46 -2.54 5.43 22.94
CA ASN A 46 -1.60 4.96 23.94
C ASN A 46 -0.64 6.10 24.30
N ALA A 47 0.44 5.82 25.03
CA ALA A 47 1.42 6.85 25.42
C ALA A 47 2.26 7.42 24.24
N ASN A 48 2.18 6.79 23.05
CA ASN A 48 3.02 7.04 21.88
C ASN A 48 2.26 7.62 20.71
N SER A 49 0.95 7.37 20.62
CA SER A 49 0.16 7.64 19.43
C SER A 49 -1.12 8.38 19.74
N LEU A 50 -1.43 9.36 18.93
CA LEU A 50 -2.63 10.17 19.07
C LEU A 50 -3.18 10.53 17.66
N ARG A 51 -4.50 10.76 17.62
CA ARG A 51 -5.23 11.30 16.48
C ARG A 51 -5.54 12.76 16.73
N VAL A 52 -5.41 13.57 15.69
CA VAL A 52 -5.82 14.98 15.67
C VAL A 52 -6.93 15.16 14.65
N LEU A 53 -8.04 15.69 15.11
CA LEU A 53 -9.15 16.13 14.26
C LEU A 53 -9.27 17.65 14.37
N LYS A 54 -9.31 18.33 13.23
CA LYS A 54 -9.68 19.74 13.17
C LYS A 54 -10.85 19.92 12.22
N MET A 55 -11.82 20.73 12.61
CA MET A 55 -13.04 20.99 11.84
C MET A 55 -13.46 22.44 11.96
N PRO A 56 -14.22 22.98 11.02
CA PRO A 56 -14.83 24.28 11.18
C PRO A 56 -15.67 24.35 12.45
N HIS A 57 -15.63 25.49 13.16
CA HIS A 57 -16.26 25.66 14.45
C HIS A 57 -17.76 25.34 14.40
N GLY A 58 -18.22 24.56 15.38
CA GLY A 58 -19.62 24.15 15.53
C GLY A 58 -20.02 22.98 14.63
N GLN A 59 -19.12 22.44 13.82
CA GLN A 59 -19.37 21.20 13.07
C GLN A 59 -19.00 19.99 13.93
N SER A 60 -19.73 18.90 13.76
CA SER A 60 -19.36 17.62 14.34
C SER A 60 -19.09 16.61 13.22
N VAL A 61 -17.98 15.89 13.31
CA VAL A 61 -17.57 14.89 12.32
C VAL A 61 -17.47 13.55 13.02
N ASP A 62 -18.36 12.61 12.66
CA ASP A 62 -18.26 11.20 13.09
C ASP A 62 -17.55 10.39 11.99
N LYS A 63 -16.24 10.64 11.85
CA LYS A 63 -15.43 9.93 10.87
C LYS A 63 -14.81 8.68 11.49
N LYS A 64 -15.26 7.52 11.02
CA LYS A 64 -14.63 6.23 11.28
C LYS A 64 -13.52 5.99 10.25
N SER A 65 -12.32 5.70 10.71
CA SER A 65 -11.21 5.36 9.82
C SER A 65 -11.46 4.01 9.16
N LEU A 66 -11.16 3.90 7.85
CA LEU A 66 -11.10 2.62 7.14
C LEU A 66 -9.78 1.89 7.41
N SER A 67 -8.73 2.63 7.70
CA SER A 67 -7.38 2.11 7.95
C SER A 67 -7.18 1.70 9.41
N VAL A 68 -7.52 2.59 10.34
CA VAL A 68 -7.30 2.40 11.78
C VAL A 68 -8.44 1.61 12.40
N ILE A 69 -8.10 0.45 12.96
CA ILE A 69 -9.04 -0.46 13.62
C ILE A 69 -8.93 -0.42 15.16
N ALA A 70 -7.83 0.12 15.68
CA ALA A 70 -7.67 0.36 17.10
C ALA A 70 -8.67 1.42 17.59
N ARG A 71 -8.99 1.37 18.88
CA ARG A 71 -9.81 2.39 19.53
C ARG A 71 -8.95 3.26 20.42
N PRO A 72 -9.30 4.55 20.58
CA PRO A 72 -8.65 5.38 21.56
C PRO A 72 -8.77 4.76 22.96
N GLU A 73 -7.69 4.78 23.73
CA GLU A 73 -7.65 4.19 25.07
C GLU A 73 -7.42 5.27 26.12
N LYS A 74 -7.96 5.02 27.32
CA LYS A 74 -7.69 5.86 28.49
C LYS A 74 -6.21 5.77 28.84
N THR A 75 -5.46 6.77 28.42
CA THR A 75 -4.02 6.90 28.67
C THR A 75 -3.78 7.78 29.90
N ALA A 76 -2.75 7.45 30.68
CA ALA A 76 -2.34 8.29 31.83
C ALA A 76 -1.79 9.65 31.32
N LEU A 77 -2.69 10.62 31.17
CA LEU A 77 -2.39 11.97 30.69
C LEU A 77 -2.45 12.98 31.81
N LYS A 78 -1.40 13.81 31.93
CA LYS A 78 -1.45 15.05 32.66
C LYS A 78 -1.79 16.19 31.71
N VAL A 79 -2.95 16.80 31.87
CA VAL A 79 -3.38 17.97 31.09
C VAL A 79 -3.37 19.19 31.99
N SER A 80 -2.75 20.26 31.53
CA SER A 80 -2.64 21.55 32.25
C SER A 80 -2.62 22.70 31.23
N THR A 81 -2.90 23.91 31.72
CA THR A 81 -2.70 25.14 30.97
C THR A 81 -1.34 25.73 31.36
N SER A 82 -0.53 26.17 30.40
CA SER A 82 0.73 26.90 30.64
C SER A 82 0.47 28.35 30.96
N GLU A 83 1.51 29.05 31.42
CA GLU A 83 1.44 30.51 31.70
C GLU A 83 1.02 31.34 30.48
N ASP A 84 1.40 30.89 29.29
CA ASP A 84 1.03 31.52 27.99
C ASP A 84 -0.41 31.19 27.53
N GLY A 85 -1.16 30.39 28.31
CA GLY A 85 -2.53 29.99 27.99
C GLY A 85 -2.62 28.75 27.09
N ASN A 86 -1.52 28.10 26.70
CA ASN A 86 -1.51 26.91 25.89
C ASN A 86 -1.94 25.66 26.65
N ILE A 87 -2.65 24.77 25.99
CA ILE A 87 -3.03 23.47 26.59
C ILE A 87 -1.87 22.48 26.41
N VAL A 88 -1.37 21.94 27.51
CA VAL A 88 -0.24 21.01 27.54
C VAL A 88 -0.71 19.64 27.98
N MET A 89 -0.59 18.66 27.08
CA MET A 89 -0.88 17.24 27.32
C MET A 89 0.43 16.48 27.46
N LYS A 90 0.62 15.76 28.57
CA LYS A 90 1.84 14.97 28.84
C LYS A 90 1.48 13.52 29.09
N SER A 91 1.96 12.63 28.21
CA SER A 91 1.99 11.19 28.43
C SER A 91 3.30 10.77 29.11
N ARG A 92 3.54 9.46 29.20
CA ARG A 92 4.84 8.93 29.65
C ARG A 92 5.98 9.28 28.70
N LEU A 93 5.72 9.41 27.39
CA LEU A 93 6.74 9.54 26.33
C LEU A 93 6.70 10.88 25.59
N LEU A 94 5.55 11.51 25.54
CA LEU A 94 5.33 12.72 24.73
C LEU A 94 4.84 13.88 25.57
N THR A 95 5.19 15.08 25.13
CA THR A 95 4.55 16.36 25.49
C THR A 95 3.96 16.94 24.21
N VAL A 96 2.66 17.19 24.21
CA VAL A 96 1.94 17.80 23.09
C VAL A 96 1.32 19.11 23.61
N LYS A 97 1.62 20.21 22.89
CA LYS A 97 1.15 21.54 23.25
C LYS A 97 0.19 22.03 22.16
N LEU A 98 -0.99 22.48 22.55
CA LEU A 98 -1.96 23.15 21.66
C LEU A 98 -1.94 24.64 21.97
N ASP A 99 -1.55 25.44 21.00
CA ASP A 99 -1.66 26.88 21.05
C ASP A 99 -3.13 27.28 20.88
N THR A 100 -3.71 27.89 21.91
CA THR A 100 -5.14 28.25 21.96
C THR A 100 -5.50 29.48 21.09
N LYS A 101 -4.49 30.22 20.60
CA LYS A 101 -4.69 31.38 19.69
C LYS A 101 -4.69 30.96 18.23
N THR A 102 -3.83 30.01 17.88
CA THR A 102 -3.60 29.62 16.49
C THR A 102 -4.18 28.23 16.13
N GLY A 103 -4.39 27.35 17.13
CA GLY A 103 -4.77 25.96 16.94
C GLY A 103 -3.63 25.07 16.48
N VAL A 104 -2.39 25.54 16.56
CA VAL A 104 -1.17 24.81 16.19
C VAL A 104 -0.79 23.81 17.28
N LEU A 105 -0.45 22.60 16.87
CA LEU A 105 0.10 21.57 17.76
C LEU A 105 1.62 21.48 17.62
N ILE A 106 2.29 21.31 18.76
CA ILE A 106 3.73 21.14 18.89
C ILE A 106 3.97 19.82 19.62
N TYR A 107 4.83 18.98 19.03
CA TYR A 107 5.17 17.66 19.51
C TYR A 107 6.60 17.62 19.99
N GLU A 108 6.78 17.19 21.22
CA GLU A 108 8.09 17.03 21.86
C GLU A 108 8.14 15.66 22.57
N THR A 109 9.33 15.12 22.72
CA THR A 109 9.51 14.01 23.66
C THR A 109 9.20 14.46 25.08
N ARG A 110 9.02 13.53 26.00
CA ARG A 110 8.79 13.84 27.42
C ARG A 110 9.88 14.73 28.03
N ASN A 111 11.12 14.62 27.52
CA ASN A 111 12.29 15.38 27.97
C ASN A 111 12.48 16.70 27.24
N GLY A 112 11.54 17.10 26.37
CA GLY A 112 11.57 18.39 25.67
C GLY A 112 12.34 18.42 24.35
N MET A 113 12.80 17.26 23.83
CA MET A 113 13.40 17.23 22.50
C MET A 113 12.30 17.49 21.44
N PRO A 114 12.46 18.49 20.57
CA PRO A 114 11.47 18.81 19.53
C PRO A 114 11.38 17.70 18.49
N LEU A 115 10.16 17.30 18.14
CA LEU A 115 9.87 16.30 17.12
C LEU A 115 9.26 16.96 15.88
N LEU A 116 8.08 17.55 16.02
CA LEU A 116 7.32 18.12 14.91
C LEU A 116 6.53 19.34 15.40
N LYS A 117 6.31 20.30 14.52
CA LYS A 117 5.45 21.44 14.77
C LYS A 117 4.52 21.66 13.59
N GLU A 118 3.23 21.82 13.83
CA GLU A 118 2.32 22.31 12.79
C GLU A 118 2.64 23.78 12.43
N LEU A 119 2.31 24.15 11.20
CA LEU A 119 2.28 25.55 10.79
C LEU A 119 0.84 26.08 10.84
N GLU A 120 0.71 27.36 11.07
CA GLU A 120 -0.59 28.03 11.04
C GLU A 120 -1.07 28.14 9.59
N ASN A 121 -2.27 27.63 9.30
CA ASN A 121 -2.83 27.60 7.96
C ASN A 121 -4.06 28.51 7.87
N VAL A 122 -3.95 29.60 7.12
CA VAL A 122 -5.05 30.54 6.88
C VAL A 122 -6.18 29.91 6.03
N LYS A 123 -5.83 28.95 5.16
CA LYS A 123 -6.75 28.25 4.25
C LYS A 123 -6.80 26.76 4.52
N ALA A 124 -7.00 26.39 5.79
CA ALA A 124 -7.09 24.97 6.20
C ALA A 124 -8.31 24.27 5.59
N PHE A 125 -9.39 25.00 5.32
CA PHE A 125 -10.66 24.53 4.79
C PHE A 125 -11.09 25.42 3.62
N ILE A 126 -10.99 24.93 2.39
CA ILE A 126 -11.44 25.62 1.19
C ILE A 126 -12.75 24.98 0.74
N PRO A 127 -13.89 25.71 0.72
CA PRO A 127 -15.16 25.14 0.30
C PRO A 127 -15.10 24.56 -1.11
N VAL A 128 -15.60 23.36 -1.28
CA VAL A 128 -15.74 22.65 -2.57
C VAL A 128 -17.09 21.95 -2.65
N ASN A 129 -17.51 21.64 -3.88
CA ASN A 129 -18.67 20.82 -4.15
C ASN A 129 -18.18 19.42 -4.57
N ASP A 130 -18.52 18.40 -3.80
CA ASP A 130 -18.22 17.00 -4.07
C ASP A 130 -19.50 16.27 -4.50
N ALA A 131 -19.71 16.16 -5.80
CA ALA A 131 -20.87 15.49 -6.39
C ALA A 131 -22.23 16.00 -5.84
N GLY A 132 -22.36 17.31 -5.66
CA GLY A 132 -23.55 17.97 -5.10
C GLY A 132 -23.52 18.16 -3.59
N ARG A 133 -22.55 17.61 -2.87
CA ARG A 133 -22.37 17.77 -1.42
C ARG A 133 -21.39 18.92 -1.12
N ALA A 134 -21.82 19.89 -0.32
CA ALA A 134 -20.94 20.94 0.18
C ALA A 134 -19.95 20.35 1.21
N THR A 135 -18.66 20.55 0.97
CA THR A 135 -17.57 20.06 1.81
C THR A 135 -16.32 20.94 1.62
N TYR A 136 -15.13 20.45 1.92
CA TYR A 136 -13.90 21.22 1.84
C TYR A 136 -12.79 20.45 1.11
N SER A 137 -11.90 21.18 0.44
CA SER A 137 -10.50 20.74 0.31
C SER A 137 -9.82 21.06 1.63
N VAL A 138 -9.13 20.06 2.20
CA VAL A 138 -8.54 20.17 3.54
C VAL A 138 -7.01 20.17 3.48
N TYR A 139 -6.37 21.01 4.29
CA TYR A 139 -4.94 21.26 4.23
C TYR A 139 -4.32 21.40 5.61
N GLN A 140 -3.21 20.70 5.85
CA GLN A 140 -2.35 20.89 7.02
C GLN A 140 -0.89 20.84 6.62
N SER A 141 -0.11 21.79 7.12
CA SER A 141 1.34 21.83 6.95
C SER A 141 2.07 21.74 8.27
N PHE A 142 3.32 21.29 8.17
CA PHE A 142 4.22 21.03 9.29
C PHE A 142 5.59 21.67 9.00
N LYS A 143 6.25 22.12 10.04
CA LYS A 143 7.67 22.49 10.00
C LYS A 143 8.48 21.28 10.41
N THR A 144 9.20 20.73 9.47
CA THR A 144 10.21 19.69 9.68
C THR A 144 11.59 20.32 9.70
N ASP A 145 12.56 19.70 10.36
CA ASP A 145 13.93 20.20 10.32
C ASP A 145 14.56 19.88 8.97
N LYS A 146 15.41 20.79 8.49
CA LYS A 146 16.13 20.59 7.23
C LYS A 146 17.13 19.43 7.27
N ASP A 147 17.61 19.09 8.47
CA ASP A 147 18.62 18.07 8.71
C ASP A 147 17.98 16.71 9.11
N GLU A 148 16.67 16.53 8.92
CA GLU A 148 16.01 15.23 9.13
C GLU A 148 15.63 14.56 7.81
N GLY A 149 15.76 13.22 7.75
CA GLY A 149 15.28 12.41 6.63
C GLY A 149 13.80 12.12 6.78
N LEU A 150 13.03 12.22 5.67
CA LEU A 150 11.63 11.81 5.59
C LEU A 150 11.50 10.67 4.57
N TYR A 151 10.71 9.66 4.89
CA TYR A 151 10.56 8.43 4.10
C TYR A 151 9.12 7.95 4.10
N GLY A 152 8.76 7.11 3.14
CA GLY A 152 7.43 6.51 3.06
C GLY A 152 6.66 6.92 1.81
N LEU A 153 5.41 7.32 1.97
CA LEU A 153 4.46 7.70 0.92
C LEU A 153 4.02 6.55 -0.01
N GLY A 154 4.44 5.31 0.25
CA GLY A 154 4.14 4.14 -0.59
C GLY A 154 5.31 3.75 -1.50
N GLN A 155 5.00 3.14 -2.65
CA GLN A 155 5.96 2.77 -3.69
C GLN A 155 5.96 3.79 -4.83
N LEU A 156 6.65 4.91 -4.66
CA LEU A 156 6.79 5.90 -5.71
C LEU A 156 7.91 5.51 -6.69
N GLN A 157 7.69 5.73 -8.00
CA GLN A 157 8.69 5.41 -9.04
C GLN A 157 9.64 6.59 -9.31
N ASN A 158 9.90 7.44 -8.32
CA ASN A 158 10.76 8.62 -8.43
C ASN A 158 12.26 8.29 -8.24
N GLY A 159 12.61 7.10 -7.76
CA GLY A 159 13.99 6.69 -7.52
C GLY A 159 14.67 7.34 -6.32
N GLN A 160 13.92 8.05 -5.48
CA GLN A 160 14.46 8.74 -4.30
C GLN A 160 14.29 7.88 -3.04
N MET A 161 15.32 7.79 -2.22
CA MET A 161 15.21 7.13 -0.92
C MET A 161 14.57 8.07 0.11
N MET A 162 15.11 9.26 0.31
CA MET A 162 14.47 10.30 1.11
C MET A 162 13.43 11.05 0.27
N GLN A 163 12.22 11.18 0.81
CA GLN A 163 11.11 11.88 0.18
C GLN A 163 11.12 13.37 0.57
N ARG A 164 12.29 14.02 0.44
CA ARG A 164 12.52 15.44 0.69
C ARG A 164 12.59 16.21 -0.63
N GLY A 165 12.10 17.46 -0.58
CA GLY A 165 12.14 18.35 -1.74
C GLY A 165 11.28 17.90 -2.90
N ILE A 166 10.16 17.23 -2.64
CA ILE A 166 9.24 16.70 -3.66
C ILE A 166 7.85 17.33 -3.57
N GLU A 167 7.19 17.37 -4.72
CA GLU A 167 5.77 17.63 -4.86
C GLU A 167 5.16 16.42 -5.57
N LYS A 168 4.16 15.77 -4.95
CA LYS A 168 3.53 14.56 -5.47
C LYS A 168 2.05 14.53 -5.19
N TYR A 169 1.26 14.36 -6.24
CA TYR A 169 -0.16 14.06 -6.12
C TYR A 169 -0.35 12.58 -5.86
N LEU A 170 -0.80 12.25 -4.64
CA LEU A 170 -0.94 10.89 -4.16
C LEU A 170 -2.31 10.33 -4.58
N VAL A 171 -2.30 9.50 -5.63
CA VAL A 171 -3.43 8.71 -6.10
C VAL A 171 -2.95 7.32 -6.51
N GLN A 172 -3.79 6.31 -6.30
CA GLN A 172 -3.49 4.95 -6.73
C GLN A 172 -3.39 4.87 -8.25
N GLY A 173 -2.40 4.15 -8.74
CA GLY A 173 -2.16 3.93 -10.16
C GLY A 173 -1.48 2.59 -10.43
N ASN A 174 -1.41 2.19 -11.70
CA ASN A 174 -0.87 0.88 -12.08
C ASN A 174 0.55 0.62 -11.56
N THR A 175 1.45 1.60 -11.62
CA THR A 175 2.86 1.41 -11.22
C THR A 175 3.22 2.08 -9.90
N GLU A 176 2.33 2.86 -9.33
CA GLU A 176 2.53 3.59 -8.08
C GLU A 176 1.40 3.28 -7.11
N ASP A 177 1.76 2.85 -5.93
CA ASP A 177 0.88 2.68 -4.79
C ASP A 177 1.18 3.78 -3.78
N VAL A 178 0.15 4.47 -3.35
CA VAL A 178 0.29 5.64 -2.49
C VAL A 178 -0.32 5.40 -1.12
N THR A 179 0.47 5.71 -0.11
CA THR A 179 0.05 5.65 1.29
C THR A 179 0.48 6.95 1.95
N PRO A 180 -0.46 7.83 2.38
CA PRO A 180 -0.11 9.15 2.91
C PRO A 180 0.45 9.06 4.33
N VAL A 181 1.57 8.36 4.46
CA VAL A 181 2.36 8.17 5.69
C VAL A 181 3.79 8.58 5.41
N PHE A 182 4.35 9.42 6.25
CA PHE A 182 5.79 9.59 6.29
C PHE A 182 6.36 9.28 7.68
N GLN A 183 7.62 8.86 7.70
CA GLN A 183 8.44 8.66 8.89
C GLN A 183 9.66 9.57 8.86
N SER A 184 10.10 10.01 10.05
CA SER A 184 11.30 10.83 10.25
C SER A 184 12.42 10.06 10.93
N THR A 185 13.69 10.41 10.59
CA THR A 185 14.87 9.96 11.34
C THR A 185 14.85 10.33 12.82
N LYS A 186 13.96 11.24 13.25
CA LYS A 186 13.71 11.54 14.67
C LYS A 186 12.85 10.48 15.37
N GLY A 187 12.43 9.42 14.68
CA GLY A 187 11.66 8.31 15.22
C GLY A 187 10.19 8.64 15.47
N TYR A 188 9.63 9.53 14.68
CA TYR A 188 8.17 9.75 14.62
C TYR A 188 7.64 9.52 13.21
N GLY A 189 6.34 9.31 13.10
CA GLY A 189 5.61 9.24 11.84
C GLY A 189 4.29 10.00 11.90
N VAL A 190 3.82 10.39 10.72
CA VAL A 190 2.51 11.02 10.50
C VAL A 190 1.74 10.20 9.48
N PHE A 191 0.51 9.84 9.81
CA PHE A 191 -0.45 9.28 8.87
C PHE A 191 -1.57 10.29 8.65
N TRP A 192 -1.74 10.74 7.42
CA TRP A 192 -2.83 11.60 6.97
C TRP A 192 -4.03 10.72 6.56
N ASP A 193 -5.06 10.66 7.41
CA ASP A 193 -6.22 9.78 7.23
C ASP A 193 -7.29 10.43 6.36
N ASN A 194 -6.97 10.63 5.09
CA ASN A 194 -7.89 11.08 4.06
C ASN A 194 -7.74 10.18 2.81
N TYR A 195 -8.84 9.90 2.13
CA TYR A 195 -8.92 8.89 1.08
C TYR A 195 -9.08 9.47 -0.33
N ALA A 196 -9.29 10.78 -0.42
CA ALA A 196 -9.29 11.51 -1.69
C ALA A 196 -7.88 11.65 -2.26
N GLY A 197 -7.79 12.06 -3.52
CA GLY A 197 -6.52 12.51 -4.07
C GLY A 197 -5.89 13.56 -3.16
N THR A 198 -4.60 13.41 -2.88
CA THR A 198 -3.90 14.23 -1.88
C THR A 198 -2.58 14.73 -2.43
N MET A 199 -2.40 16.04 -2.50
CA MET A 199 -1.12 16.66 -2.79
C MET A 199 -0.22 16.61 -1.56
N TYR A 200 0.94 15.98 -1.67
CA TYR A 200 2.05 16.06 -0.73
C TYR A 200 3.10 17.03 -1.26
N VAL A 201 3.54 17.95 -0.43
CA VAL A 201 4.60 18.91 -0.75
C VAL A 201 5.62 18.88 0.40
N ASP A 202 6.90 18.77 0.07
CA ASP A 202 8.00 19.01 0.98
C ASP A 202 9.01 19.97 0.34
N ASN A 203 9.24 21.10 0.98
CA ASN A 203 10.18 22.12 0.55
C ASN A 203 10.83 22.80 1.77
N GLU A 204 11.57 23.89 1.55
CA GLU A 204 12.25 24.62 2.64
C GLU A 204 11.27 25.30 3.62
N GLU A 205 10.05 25.58 3.19
CA GLU A 205 9.05 26.27 3.99
C GLU A 205 8.19 25.31 4.80
N GLU A 206 7.76 24.20 4.16
CA GLU A 206 6.79 23.28 4.75
C GLU A 206 6.90 21.85 4.25
N THR A 207 6.39 20.93 5.07
CA THR A 207 5.96 19.59 4.66
C THR A 207 4.45 19.53 4.84
N SER A 208 3.67 19.25 3.78
CA SER A 208 2.21 19.41 3.85
C SER A 208 1.43 18.32 3.11
N PHE A 209 0.17 18.16 3.54
CA PHE A 209 -0.87 17.41 2.83
C PHE A 209 -2.05 18.31 2.51
N ARG A 210 -2.53 18.23 1.26
CA ARG A 210 -3.77 18.86 0.81
C ARG A 210 -4.62 17.82 0.08
N SER A 211 -5.75 17.47 0.64
CA SER A 211 -6.71 16.57 -0.02
C SER A 211 -7.78 17.35 -0.77
N ASP A 212 -8.22 16.77 -1.90
CA ASP A 212 -9.26 17.36 -2.75
C ASP A 212 -10.59 17.51 -2.00
N VAL A 213 -10.92 16.51 -1.17
CA VAL A 213 -12.19 16.41 -0.45
C VAL A 213 -11.98 15.91 0.97
N GLY A 214 -12.65 16.56 1.93
CA GLY A 214 -12.67 16.12 3.33
C GLY A 214 -13.55 17.00 4.19
N ASP A 215 -14.20 16.44 5.20
CA ASP A 215 -15.03 17.18 6.16
C ASP A 215 -14.21 17.68 7.36
N CYS A 216 -13.00 17.16 7.55
CA CYS A 216 -12.08 17.53 8.60
C CYS A 216 -10.63 17.26 8.18
N ILE A 217 -9.71 17.95 8.82
CA ILE A 217 -8.31 17.54 8.91
C ILE A 217 -8.25 16.38 9.88
N ASP A 218 -7.64 15.29 9.48
CA ASP A 218 -7.56 14.06 10.26
C ASP A 218 -6.21 13.41 10.05
N TYR A 219 -5.40 13.37 11.09
CA TYR A 219 -4.11 12.70 11.03
C TYR A 219 -3.72 12.05 12.35
N TYR A 220 -2.84 11.08 12.26
CA TYR A 220 -2.26 10.40 13.42
C TYR A 220 -0.79 10.78 13.54
N PHE A 221 -0.39 11.18 14.74
CA PHE A 221 1.02 11.32 15.11
C PHE A 221 1.43 10.12 15.94
N MET A 222 2.55 9.51 15.55
CA MET A 222 3.07 8.27 16.15
C MET A 222 4.54 8.46 16.53
N TYR A 223 4.90 8.18 17.77
CA TYR A 223 6.28 8.23 18.25
C TYR A 223 6.79 6.82 18.56
N GLY A 224 7.77 6.36 17.81
CA GLY A 224 8.41 5.05 18.01
C GLY A 224 9.80 5.12 18.62
N GLY A 225 10.44 6.31 18.55
CA GLY A 225 11.85 6.49 18.91
C GLY A 225 12.85 5.90 17.90
N SER A 226 12.35 5.12 16.95
CA SER A 226 13.09 4.54 15.81
C SER A 226 12.11 4.23 14.69
N ALA A 227 12.59 3.91 13.48
CA ALA A 227 11.74 3.51 12.37
C ALA A 227 10.95 2.22 12.69
N ASP A 228 11.56 1.21 13.29
CA ASP A 228 10.85 0.00 13.75
C ASP A 228 9.77 0.33 14.79
N GLY A 229 10.07 1.25 15.70
CA GLY A 229 9.10 1.71 16.69
C GLY A 229 7.90 2.43 16.04
N VAL A 230 8.11 3.21 14.98
CA VAL A 230 7.02 3.84 14.22
C VAL A 230 6.20 2.78 13.48
N ILE A 231 6.84 1.80 12.83
CA ILE A 231 6.15 0.65 12.20
C ILE A 231 5.30 -0.09 13.22
N ALA A 232 5.81 -0.30 14.43
CA ALA A 232 5.04 -0.94 15.51
C ALA A 232 3.80 -0.12 15.89
N GLN A 233 3.89 1.20 15.95
CA GLN A 233 2.73 2.06 16.21
C GLN A 233 1.74 2.04 15.03
N ILE A 234 2.21 2.07 13.79
CA ILE A 234 1.36 1.92 12.61
C ILE A 234 0.54 0.63 12.71
N ARG A 235 1.20 -0.51 12.97
CA ARG A 235 0.51 -1.81 13.03
C ARG A 235 -0.38 -1.98 14.26
N LEU A 236 -0.03 -1.34 15.37
CA LEU A 236 -0.92 -1.27 16.53
C LEU A 236 -2.23 -0.56 16.16
N LEU A 237 -2.15 0.53 15.42
CA LEU A 237 -3.33 1.29 15.00
C LEU A 237 -4.12 0.57 13.90
N THR A 238 -3.44 -0.04 12.92
CA THR A 238 -4.05 -0.50 11.66
C THR A 238 -4.15 -2.03 11.54
N GLY A 239 -3.65 -2.76 12.52
CA GLY A 239 -3.69 -4.22 12.56
C GLY A 239 -2.35 -4.88 12.25
N SER A 240 -2.15 -6.04 12.87
CA SER A 240 -0.95 -6.86 12.73
C SER A 240 -0.86 -7.54 11.38
N VAL A 241 0.34 -7.90 10.98
CA VAL A 241 0.62 -8.68 9.77
C VAL A 241 0.44 -10.17 10.08
N PRO A 242 -0.42 -10.92 9.39
CA PRO A 242 -0.49 -12.37 9.56
C PRO A 242 0.71 -13.06 8.93
N MET A 243 1.13 -14.21 9.48
CA MET A 243 2.08 -15.06 8.76
C MET A 243 1.43 -15.64 7.50
N MET A 244 2.07 -15.44 6.37
CA MET A 244 1.67 -16.06 5.10
C MET A 244 2.08 -17.54 5.05
N PRO A 245 1.51 -18.36 4.14
CA PRO A 245 1.93 -19.75 3.96
C PRO A 245 3.39 -19.83 3.51
N LEU A 246 4.10 -20.87 3.95
CA LEU A 246 5.52 -21.03 3.66
C LEU A 246 5.85 -21.00 2.16
N TRP A 247 5.03 -21.66 1.35
CA TRP A 247 5.21 -21.73 -0.10
C TRP A 247 5.15 -20.35 -0.79
N SER A 248 4.50 -19.36 -0.18
CA SER A 248 4.43 -18.00 -0.75
C SER A 248 5.78 -17.27 -0.74
N TYR A 249 6.72 -17.77 0.00
CA TYR A 249 8.11 -17.26 0.04
C TYR A 249 9.05 -17.98 -0.92
N GLY A 250 8.61 -19.05 -1.59
CA GLY A 250 9.35 -19.74 -2.64
C GLY A 250 9.37 -18.99 -3.97
N PHE A 251 9.78 -19.67 -5.02
CA PHE A 251 9.75 -19.12 -6.36
C PHE A 251 8.37 -19.33 -7.00
N MET A 252 7.84 -18.29 -7.63
CA MET A 252 6.58 -18.30 -8.34
C MET A 252 6.80 -18.02 -9.82
N GLN A 253 6.24 -18.87 -10.68
CA GLN A 253 6.24 -18.68 -12.13
C GLN A 253 4.88 -18.18 -12.60
N SER A 254 4.90 -17.14 -13.40
CA SER A 254 3.75 -16.49 -14.00
C SER A 254 4.08 -15.99 -15.39
N LYS A 255 3.07 -15.66 -16.16
CA LYS A 255 3.16 -15.12 -17.52
C LYS A 255 1.88 -14.38 -17.87
N GLU A 256 1.95 -13.32 -18.63
CA GLU A 256 0.82 -12.73 -19.34
C GLU A 256 0.79 -13.34 -20.76
N ARG A 257 0.02 -14.43 -21.03
CA ARG A 257 -0.68 -15.34 -20.10
C ARG A 257 -0.54 -16.78 -20.61
N TYR A 258 -0.76 -17.76 -19.78
CA TYR A 258 -0.94 -19.15 -20.23
C TYR A 258 -2.30 -19.26 -20.92
N LYS A 259 -2.32 -19.99 -22.05
CA LYS A 259 -3.50 -20.04 -22.92
C LYS A 259 -4.35 -21.29 -22.77
N SER A 260 -3.86 -22.28 -22.00
CA SER A 260 -4.61 -23.52 -21.74
C SER A 260 -4.23 -24.14 -20.40
N GLN A 261 -5.12 -24.96 -19.86
CA GLN A 261 -4.86 -25.78 -18.68
C GLN A 261 -3.66 -26.72 -18.87
N ASP A 262 -3.46 -27.25 -20.09
CA ASP A 262 -2.37 -28.16 -20.38
C ASP A 262 -1.01 -27.41 -20.46
N GLU A 263 -1.00 -26.15 -20.93
CA GLU A 263 0.19 -25.29 -20.86
C GLU A 263 0.62 -25.05 -19.41
N VAL A 264 -0.32 -24.69 -18.51
CA VAL A 264 -0.05 -24.49 -17.09
C VAL A 264 0.62 -25.71 -16.47
N VAL A 265 0.02 -26.89 -16.63
CA VAL A 265 0.55 -28.15 -16.09
C VAL A 265 1.92 -28.49 -16.69
N SER A 266 2.09 -28.26 -18.00
CA SER A 266 3.34 -28.58 -18.71
C SER A 266 4.52 -27.76 -18.19
N VAL A 267 4.30 -26.49 -17.84
CA VAL A 267 5.33 -25.63 -17.25
C VAL A 267 5.79 -26.20 -15.91
N VAL A 268 4.88 -26.57 -15.03
CA VAL A 268 5.22 -27.16 -13.72
C VAL A 268 5.98 -28.49 -13.90
N LYS A 269 5.51 -29.38 -14.79
CA LYS A 269 6.19 -30.64 -15.13
C LYS A 269 7.62 -30.36 -15.59
N LYS A 270 7.80 -29.37 -16.44
CA LYS A 270 9.13 -29.02 -16.99
C LYS A 270 10.10 -28.53 -15.92
N TYR A 271 9.64 -27.69 -15.00
CA TYR A 271 10.46 -27.29 -13.85
C TYR A 271 10.90 -28.49 -13.00
N ARG A 272 9.99 -29.46 -12.77
CA ARG A 272 10.31 -30.69 -12.03
C ARG A 272 11.31 -31.58 -12.78
N GLU A 273 11.13 -31.76 -14.08
CA GLU A 273 12.07 -32.52 -14.93
C GLU A 273 13.49 -31.93 -14.93
N LEU A 274 13.60 -30.61 -14.90
CA LEU A 274 14.86 -29.89 -14.87
C LEU A 274 15.46 -29.78 -13.45
N GLY A 275 14.77 -30.27 -12.42
CA GLY A 275 15.21 -30.14 -11.03
C GLY A 275 15.26 -28.70 -10.51
N ILE A 276 14.47 -27.79 -11.13
CA ILE A 276 14.37 -26.39 -10.71
C ILE A 276 13.25 -26.27 -9.68
N PRO A 277 13.53 -25.77 -8.46
CA PRO A 277 12.50 -25.55 -7.47
C PRO A 277 11.43 -24.57 -7.94
N LEU A 278 10.16 -24.87 -7.62
CA LEU A 278 9.00 -24.04 -7.95
C LEU A 278 7.91 -24.34 -6.93
N ASP A 279 7.40 -23.33 -6.22
CA ASP A 279 6.33 -23.51 -5.24
C ASP A 279 4.96 -23.12 -5.77
N CYS A 280 4.88 -22.20 -6.72
CA CYS A 280 3.59 -21.73 -7.23
C CYS A 280 3.64 -21.43 -8.73
N ILE A 281 2.57 -21.80 -9.41
CA ILE A 281 2.26 -21.30 -10.76
C ILE A 281 1.03 -20.38 -10.69
N ILE A 282 1.05 -19.28 -11.45
CA ILE A 282 -0.02 -18.28 -11.43
C ILE A 282 -0.67 -18.21 -12.82
N GLN A 283 -1.98 -18.46 -12.87
CA GLN A 283 -2.79 -18.25 -14.07
C GLN A 283 -3.29 -16.81 -14.11
N ASP A 284 -3.02 -16.15 -15.20
CA ASP A 284 -3.52 -14.82 -15.54
C ASP A 284 -4.91 -14.88 -16.19
N TRP A 285 -5.38 -13.75 -16.73
CA TRP A 285 -6.71 -13.54 -17.29
C TRP A 285 -7.08 -14.45 -18.48
N GLN A 286 -8.28 -14.33 -19.02
CA GLN A 286 -8.88 -15.09 -20.13
C GLN A 286 -9.24 -16.58 -19.88
N TYR A 287 -9.07 -17.13 -18.71
CA TYR A 287 -9.64 -18.45 -18.40
C TYR A 287 -11.19 -18.43 -18.45
N TRP A 288 -11.80 -17.24 -18.44
CA TRP A 288 -13.24 -17.00 -18.64
C TRP A 288 -13.66 -16.87 -20.11
N GLY A 289 -12.72 -16.77 -21.07
CA GLY A 289 -13.01 -16.59 -22.49
C GLY A 289 -12.93 -15.13 -22.94
N SER A 290 -13.98 -14.63 -23.60
CA SER A 290 -13.97 -13.29 -24.19
C SER A 290 -14.03 -12.15 -23.17
N ASN A 291 -13.68 -10.93 -23.61
CA ASN A 291 -13.75 -9.72 -22.79
C ASN A 291 -15.18 -9.38 -22.33
N TYR A 292 -16.23 -9.81 -23.03
CA TYR A 292 -17.62 -9.69 -22.56
C TYR A 292 -17.93 -10.58 -21.33
N LEU A 293 -17.09 -11.61 -21.09
CA LEU A 293 -17.12 -12.51 -19.95
C LEU A 293 -16.05 -12.15 -18.93
N TRP A 294 -15.50 -10.94 -18.99
CA TRP A 294 -14.41 -10.48 -18.13
C TRP A 294 -14.68 -10.80 -16.67
N ASN A 295 -13.71 -11.48 -16.02
CA ASN A 295 -13.78 -11.83 -14.61
C ASN A 295 -15.05 -12.61 -14.21
N ALA A 296 -15.47 -13.56 -15.03
CA ALA A 296 -16.70 -14.33 -14.78
C ALA A 296 -16.71 -15.13 -13.47
N MET A 297 -15.56 -15.26 -12.80
CA MET A 297 -15.36 -16.12 -11.62
C MET A 297 -15.66 -17.61 -11.92
N GLU A 298 -15.55 -17.99 -13.19
CA GLU A 298 -15.76 -19.35 -13.72
C GLU A 298 -14.79 -19.58 -14.86
N PHE A 299 -14.40 -20.85 -15.07
CA PHE A 299 -13.61 -21.27 -16.22
C PHE A 299 -14.55 -21.52 -17.42
N LEU A 300 -14.74 -20.53 -18.25
CA LEU A 300 -15.65 -20.59 -19.41
C LEU A 300 -14.91 -20.73 -20.76
N ASN A 301 -13.60 -20.56 -20.76
CA ASN A 301 -12.78 -20.81 -21.92
C ASN A 301 -12.61 -22.31 -22.15
N TYR A 302 -12.88 -22.77 -23.39
CA TYR A 302 -12.77 -24.18 -23.78
C TYR A 302 -11.39 -24.80 -23.47
N GLU A 303 -10.33 -24.00 -23.50
CA GLU A 303 -8.97 -24.45 -23.18
C GLU A 303 -8.77 -24.78 -21.69
N TYR A 304 -9.74 -24.46 -20.84
CA TYR A 304 -9.74 -24.74 -19.40
C TYR A 304 -10.98 -25.58 -18.98
N ARG A 305 -11.35 -26.57 -19.81
CA ARG A 305 -12.59 -27.37 -19.65
C ARG A 305 -12.62 -28.26 -18.40
N ASP A 306 -11.47 -28.56 -17.80
CA ASP A 306 -11.35 -29.36 -16.59
C ASP A 306 -10.40 -28.68 -15.59
N PRO A 307 -10.80 -27.54 -14.99
CA PRO A 307 -9.96 -26.78 -14.08
C PRO A 307 -9.64 -27.55 -12.79
N LYS A 308 -10.54 -28.44 -12.34
CA LYS A 308 -10.29 -29.27 -11.17
C LYS A 308 -9.11 -30.21 -11.42
N ARG A 309 -9.07 -30.89 -12.57
CA ARG A 309 -7.94 -31.73 -12.98
C ARG A 309 -6.63 -30.92 -13.04
N MET A 310 -6.67 -29.72 -13.65
CA MET A 310 -5.50 -28.84 -13.73
C MET A 310 -4.92 -28.55 -12.34
N ILE A 311 -5.77 -28.14 -11.41
CA ILE A 311 -5.36 -27.81 -10.04
C ILE A 311 -4.80 -29.07 -9.34
N ASP A 312 -5.48 -30.21 -9.47
CA ASP A 312 -5.06 -31.48 -8.85
C ASP A 312 -3.72 -31.97 -9.41
N GLU A 313 -3.48 -31.82 -10.73
CA GLU A 313 -2.19 -32.18 -11.34
C GLU A 313 -1.06 -31.24 -10.85
N VAL A 314 -1.32 -29.94 -10.70
CA VAL A 314 -0.35 -28.99 -10.12
C VAL A 314 -0.03 -29.38 -8.67
N HIS A 315 -1.05 -29.67 -7.87
CA HIS A 315 -0.87 -30.15 -6.48
C HIS A 315 -0.12 -31.48 -6.43
N GLY A 316 -0.44 -32.42 -7.33
CA GLY A 316 0.25 -33.71 -7.45
C GLY A 316 1.74 -33.57 -7.81
N LEU A 317 2.12 -32.45 -8.42
CA LEU A 317 3.51 -32.07 -8.68
C LEU A 317 4.16 -31.31 -7.52
N ASN A 318 3.51 -31.28 -6.36
CA ASN A 318 3.97 -30.54 -5.16
C ASN A 318 4.19 -29.04 -5.45
N ALA A 319 3.24 -28.42 -6.14
CA ALA A 319 3.19 -26.97 -6.37
C ALA A 319 1.81 -26.44 -6.03
N HIS A 320 1.71 -25.16 -5.73
CA HIS A 320 0.47 -24.43 -5.48
C HIS A 320 0.02 -23.66 -6.71
N MET A 321 -1.23 -23.25 -6.72
CA MET A 321 -1.78 -22.47 -7.82
C MET A 321 -2.50 -21.22 -7.32
N MET A 322 -2.16 -20.06 -7.93
CA MET A 322 -2.89 -18.82 -7.79
C MET A 322 -3.53 -18.41 -9.12
N ILE A 323 -4.53 -17.56 -9.07
CA ILE A 323 -5.25 -17.11 -10.26
C ILE A 323 -5.58 -15.63 -10.19
N SER A 324 -5.54 -14.97 -11.33
CA SER A 324 -5.91 -13.56 -11.51
C SER A 324 -7.43 -13.39 -11.35
N ILE A 325 -7.81 -12.43 -10.51
CA ILE A 325 -9.19 -11.95 -10.31
C ILE A 325 -9.19 -10.43 -10.29
N TRP A 326 -10.28 -9.83 -10.76
CA TRP A 326 -10.35 -8.40 -11.01
C TRP A 326 -11.45 -7.74 -10.20
N SER A 327 -11.39 -6.41 -10.09
CA SER A 327 -12.44 -5.61 -9.43
C SER A 327 -13.54 -5.13 -10.39
N SER A 328 -13.54 -5.63 -11.63
CA SER A 328 -14.49 -5.28 -12.69
C SER A 328 -15.07 -6.53 -13.35
N PHE A 329 -16.24 -6.39 -13.96
CA PHE A 329 -16.99 -7.51 -14.53
C PHE A 329 -17.52 -7.20 -15.92
N GLY A 330 -17.48 -8.18 -16.81
CA GLY A 330 -18.05 -8.10 -18.15
C GLY A 330 -19.56 -8.30 -18.16
N PRO A 331 -20.30 -7.65 -19.08
CA PRO A 331 -21.76 -7.57 -19.05
C PRO A 331 -22.49 -8.90 -19.25
N LYS A 332 -21.80 -9.92 -19.78
CA LYS A 332 -22.40 -11.24 -19.98
C LYS A 332 -22.22 -12.17 -18.78
N THR A 333 -21.48 -11.75 -17.75
CA THR A 333 -21.22 -12.57 -16.55
C THR A 333 -22.40 -12.62 -15.59
N LYS A 334 -22.47 -13.67 -14.78
CA LYS A 334 -23.46 -13.79 -13.71
C LYS A 334 -23.25 -12.74 -12.61
N PRO A 335 -22.01 -12.53 -12.10
CA PRO A 335 -21.77 -11.49 -11.09
C PRO A 335 -22.14 -10.09 -11.59
N PHE A 336 -21.84 -9.71 -12.84
CA PHE A 336 -22.28 -8.43 -13.39
C PHE A 336 -23.80 -8.25 -13.29
N LYS A 337 -24.56 -9.23 -13.78
CA LYS A 337 -26.03 -9.14 -13.81
C LYS A 337 -26.65 -9.01 -12.42
N GLU A 338 -26.06 -9.69 -11.43
CA GLU A 338 -26.53 -9.60 -10.05
C GLU A 338 -26.14 -8.25 -9.42
N LEU A 339 -24.91 -7.80 -9.61
CA LEU A 339 -24.45 -6.49 -9.13
C LEU A 339 -25.22 -5.35 -9.80
N GLU A 340 -25.48 -5.40 -11.10
CA GLU A 340 -26.24 -4.39 -11.83
C GLU A 340 -27.70 -4.31 -11.33
N LYS A 341 -28.36 -5.45 -11.13
CA LYS A 341 -29.71 -5.52 -10.55
C LYS A 341 -29.83 -4.84 -9.19
N GLU A 342 -28.77 -4.92 -8.40
CA GLU A 342 -28.71 -4.34 -7.06
C GLU A 342 -28.17 -2.89 -7.04
N GLY A 343 -27.79 -2.34 -8.22
CA GLY A 343 -27.20 -1.00 -8.33
C GLY A 343 -25.79 -0.86 -7.73
N LEU A 344 -25.00 -1.95 -7.78
CA LEU A 344 -23.69 -2.07 -7.13
C LEU A 344 -22.51 -2.02 -8.10
N LEU A 345 -22.75 -1.51 -9.32
CA LEU A 345 -21.71 -1.25 -10.33
C LEU A 345 -21.47 0.25 -10.49
N MET A 346 -20.22 0.62 -10.65
CA MET A 346 -19.80 1.97 -11.01
C MET A 346 -19.61 2.07 -12.51
N ASP A 347 -20.26 3.05 -13.13
CA ASP A 347 -20.18 3.31 -14.57
C ASP A 347 -18.98 4.22 -14.86
N MET A 348 -17.80 3.62 -14.95
CA MET A 348 -16.54 4.27 -15.27
C MET A 348 -15.74 3.43 -16.25
N ALA A 349 -14.99 4.09 -17.15
CA ALA A 349 -14.14 3.42 -18.11
C ALA A 349 -13.02 2.65 -17.38
N THR A 350 -12.90 1.36 -17.67
CA THR A 350 -11.89 0.47 -17.10
C THR A 350 -11.42 -0.55 -18.12
N TRP A 351 -10.35 -1.26 -17.81
CA TRP A 351 -9.84 -2.34 -18.65
C TRP A 351 -10.75 -3.59 -18.57
N PRO A 352 -10.96 -4.31 -19.68
CA PRO A 352 -10.60 -3.95 -21.06
C PRO A 352 -11.63 -2.97 -21.67
N GLU A 353 -11.17 -2.04 -22.50
CA GLU A 353 -12.04 -1.06 -23.16
C GLU A 353 -12.83 -1.68 -24.33
N SER A 354 -12.26 -2.68 -24.99
CA SER A 354 -12.86 -3.37 -26.15
C SER A 354 -13.35 -4.77 -25.77
N GLY A 355 -14.51 -5.16 -26.31
CA GLY A 355 -15.06 -6.51 -26.20
C GLY A 355 -14.35 -7.53 -27.09
N VAL A 356 -13.58 -7.08 -28.09
CA VAL A 356 -12.72 -7.89 -28.95
C VAL A 356 -11.27 -7.71 -28.54
N GLU A 357 -10.49 -8.79 -28.68
CA GLU A 357 -9.08 -8.76 -28.36
C GLU A 357 -8.29 -7.98 -29.41
N GLY A 358 -7.18 -7.39 -28.97
CA GLY A 358 -6.22 -6.70 -29.81
C GLY A 358 -5.81 -5.33 -29.25
N TRP A 359 -4.65 -4.88 -29.71
CA TRP A 359 -4.15 -3.54 -29.40
C TRP A 359 -3.82 -2.81 -30.71
N PRO A 360 -4.25 -1.55 -30.91
CA PRO A 360 -5.08 -0.74 -29.98
C PRO A 360 -6.51 -1.27 -29.83
N PRO A 361 -7.24 -0.89 -28.73
CA PRO A 361 -8.62 -1.30 -28.52
C PRO A 361 -9.53 -0.89 -29.68
N ASN A 362 -10.45 -1.76 -30.06
CA ASN A 362 -11.44 -1.42 -31.07
C ASN A 362 -12.70 -0.85 -30.40
N PHE A 363 -12.86 0.45 -30.43
CA PHE A 363 -13.98 1.17 -29.78
C PHE A 363 -15.34 0.97 -30.47
N ASP A 364 -15.40 0.40 -31.67
CA ASP A 364 -16.67 0.00 -32.32
C ASP A 364 -17.33 -1.17 -31.55
N TYR A 365 -16.56 -1.88 -30.74
CA TYR A 365 -17.01 -3.01 -29.93
C TYR A 365 -16.67 -2.76 -28.45
N PRO A 366 -17.33 -1.83 -27.75
CA PRO A 366 -17.04 -1.56 -26.36
C PRO A 366 -17.29 -2.81 -25.51
N SER A 367 -16.42 -3.06 -24.54
CA SER A 367 -16.52 -4.25 -23.68
C SER A 367 -17.76 -4.21 -22.77
N GLY A 368 -18.16 -3.02 -22.34
CA GLY A 368 -19.20 -2.83 -21.33
C GLY A 368 -18.79 -3.27 -19.93
N VAL A 369 -17.51 -3.51 -19.70
CA VAL A 369 -16.96 -3.88 -18.39
C VAL A 369 -17.16 -2.72 -17.41
N LYS A 370 -17.64 -3.03 -16.20
CA LYS A 370 -17.85 -2.05 -15.12
C LYS A 370 -17.18 -2.52 -13.82
N VAL A 371 -16.70 -1.55 -13.06
CA VAL A 371 -16.14 -1.75 -11.73
C VAL A 371 -17.26 -1.96 -10.71
N TYR A 372 -17.09 -2.88 -9.75
CA TYR A 372 -18.06 -3.03 -8.67
C TYR A 372 -17.78 -2.04 -7.52
N ASP A 373 -18.78 -1.76 -6.69
CA ASP A 373 -18.63 -0.94 -5.48
C ASP A 373 -18.18 -1.79 -4.28
N PRO A 374 -16.88 -1.88 -3.98
CA PRO A 374 -16.39 -2.69 -2.86
C PRO A 374 -16.74 -2.10 -1.49
N TYR A 375 -17.13 -0.82 -1.42
CA TYR A 375 -17.54 -0.20 -0.16
C TYR A 375 -18.87 -0.74 0.34
N HIS A 376 -19.74 -1.24 -0.57
CA HIS A 376 -21.02 -1.82 -0.20
C HIS A 376 -20.83 -3.27 0.29
N PRO A 377 -21.27 -3.62 1.54
CA PRO A 377 -21.10 -4.97 2.09
C PRO A 377 -21.68 -6.06 1.17
N LYS A 378 -22.90 -5.86 0.66
CA LYS A 378 -23.56 -6.80 -0.25
C LYS A 378 -22.79 -7.05 -1.54
N ALA A 379 -22.08 -6.04 -2.05
CA ALA A 379 -21.25 -6.21 -3.25
C ALA A 379 -20.07 -7.15 -2.97
N ARG A 380 -19.44 -7.05 -1.80
CA ARG A 380 -18.39 -7.99 -1.36
C ARG A 380 -18.92 -9.39 -1.13
N ASP A 381 -20.14 -9.52 -0.57
CA ASP A 381 -20.81 -10.83 -0.43
C ASP A 381 -21.05 -11.49 -1.79
N ILE A 382 -21.57 -10.74 -2.78
CA ILE A 382 -21.79 -11.22 -4.15
C ILE A 382 -20.46 -11.63 -4.78
N TYR A 383 -19.43 -10.76 -4.70
CA TYR A 383 -18.09 -11.03 -5.22
C TYR A 383 -17.54 -12.36 -4.67
N TRP A 384 -17.53 -12.50 -3.33
CA TRP A 384 -17.02 -13.72 -2.70
C TRP A 384 -17.85 -14.96 -3.02
N ASN A 385 -19.17 -14.84 -3.10
CA ASN A 385 -20.05 -15.99 -3.41
C ASN A 385 -19.72 -16.61 -4.77
N TYR A 386 -19.47 -15.77 -5.80
CA TYR A 386 -19.06 -16.27 -7.11
C TYR A 386 -17.64 -16.81 -7.10
N LEU A 387 -16.71 -16.10 -6.49
CA LEU A 387 -15.32 -16.52 -6.37
C LEU A 387 -15.19 -17.87 -5.63
N ASN A 388 -15.92 -18.03 -4.53
CA ASN A 388 -15.93 -19.25 -3.75
C ASN A 388 -16.48 -20.44 -4.57
N LYS A 389 -17.66 -20.28 -5.17
CA LYS A 389 -18.32 -21.36 -5.91
C LYS A 389 -17.58 -21.75 -7.18
N GLY A 390 -17.08 -20.77 -7.93
CA GLY A 390 -16.50 -21.01 -9.24
C GLY A 390 -15.01 -21.33 -9.23
N ILE A 391 -14.27 -20.94 -8.18
CA ILE A 391 -12.82 -21.08 -8.15
C ILE A 391 -12.31 -21.68 -6.84
N PHE A 392 -12.64 -21.11 -5.67
CA PHE A 392 -12.05 -21.55 -4.41
C PHE A 392 -12.35 -23.02 -4.09
N GLN A 393 -13.59 -23.45 -4.29
CA GLN A 393 -14.01 -24.84 -4.06
C GLN A 393 -13.35 -25.86 -4.99
N LEU A 394 -12.74 -25.43 -6.10
CA LEU A 394 -11.92 -26.28 -6.97
C LEU A 394 -10.56 -26.62 -6.35
N GLY A 395 -10.15 -25.91 -5.29
CA GLY A 395 -8.88 -26.12 -4.59
C GLY A 395 -7.86 -25.00 -4.74
N MET A 396 -8.19 -23.86 -5.38
CA MET A 396 -7.29 -22.73 -5.56
C MET A 396 -6.65 -22.30 -4.24
N ASP A 397 -5.35 -21.98 -4.26
CA ASP A 397 -4.57 -21.73 -3.06
C ASP A 397 -4.43 -20.24 -2.69
N GLY A 398 -4.50 -19.36 -3.68
CA GLY A 398 -4.32 -17.92 -3.46
C GLY A 398 -4.86 -17.07 -4.62
N TRP A 399 -4.85 -15.77 -4.41
CA TRP A 399 -5.45 -14.81 -5.30
C TRP A 399 -4.42 -13.82 -5.84
N TRP A 400 -4.54 -13.50 -7.12
CA TRP A 400 -3.90 -12.34 -7.70
C TRP A 400 -5.00 -11.33 -8.05
N MET A 401 -5.17 -10.34 -7.17
CA MET A 401 -6.15 -9.26 -7.34
C MET A 401 -5.52 -8.14 -8.14
N ASP A 402 -5.75 -8.18 -9.44
CA ASP A 402 -5.28 -7.17 -10.37
C ASP A 402 -6.26 -6.00 -10.47
N SER A 403 -5.80 -4.84 -10.95
CA SER A 403 -6.61 -3.63 -11.14
C SER A 403 -7.38 -3.21 -9.88
N THR A 404 -6.68 -3.15 -8.76
CA THR A 404 -7.28 -2.78 -7.46
C THR A 404 -7.18 -1.30 -7.10
N GLU A 405 -6.73 -0.44 -8.00
CA GLU A 405 -6.76 1.03 -7.87
C GLU A 405 -8.15 1.67 -8.12
N PRO A 406 -9.13 1.23 -8.94
CA PRO A 406 -9.08 0.35 -10.12
C PRO A 406 -8.51 1.04 -11.36
N ASP A 407 -8.13 0.25 -12.40
CA ASP A 407 -7.75 0.81 -13.70
C ASP A 407 -8.82 1.78 -14.23
N HIS A 408 -8.37 2.94 -14.62
CA HIS A 408 -9.25 4.01 -15.05
C HIS A 408 -8.60 4.74 -16.24
N PHE A 409 -9.14 4.49 -17.43
CA PHE A 409 -8.63 5.04 -18.68
C PHE A 409 -9.31 6.34 -19.05
N ASN A 410 -8.51 7.33 -19.48
CA ASN A 410 -9.01 8.65 -19.90
C ASN A 410 -10.06 9.22 -18.95
N PRO A 411 -9.79 9.33 -17.64
CA PRO A 411 -10.79 9.70 -16.66
C PRO A 411 -11.33 11.11 -16.94
N LYS A 412 -12.65 11.20 -16.93
CA LYS A 412 -13.34 12.50 -16.90
C LYS A 412 -13.56 12.90 -15.46
N ASP A 413 -13.58 14.20 -15.19
CA ASP A 413 -13.83 14.69 -13.83
C ASP A 413 -15.14 14.16 -13.23
N SER A 414 -16.18 14.02 -14.07
CA SER A 414 -17.47 13.41 -13.69
C SER A 414 -17.41 11.95 -13.26
N ASP A 415 -16.36 11.21 -13.64
CA ASP A 415 -16.23 9.80 -13.22
C ASP A 415 -15.91 9.71 -11.73
N PHE A 416 -15.24 10.71 -11.18
CA PHE A 416 -14.95 10.80 -9.75
C PHE A 416 -16.19 11.17 -8.91
N ASP A 417 -17.24 11.70 -9.52
CA ASP A 417 -18.50 12.03 -8.87
C ASP A 417 -19.44 10.82 -8.70
N ARG A 418 -19.07 9.65 -9.25
CA ARG A 418 -19.84 8.40 -9.09
C ARG A 418 -20.01 8.09 -7.61
N GLN A 419 -21.27 7.83 -7.23
CA GLN A 419 -21.59 7.51 -5.85
C GLN A 419 -21.21 6.08 -5.53
N THR A 420 -20.53 5.90 -4.42
CA THR A 420 -20.28 4.61 -3.76
C THR A 420 -21.08 4.55 -2.46
N TYR A 421 -21.09 3.40 -1.81
CA TYR A 421 -21.70 3.25 -0.48
C TYR A 421 -21.10 4.19 0.58
N SER A 422 -19.85 4.60 0.41
CA SER A 422 -19.12 5.43 1.39
C SER A 422 -18.96 6.91 0.97
N GLY A 423 -19.61 7.34 -0.10
CA GLY A 423 -19.53 8.70 -0.64
C GLY A 423 -19.17 8.73 -2.12
N SER A 424 -18.78 9.89 -2.64
CA SER A 424 -18.30 10.00 -4.01
C SER A 424 -17.02 9.17 -4.20
N PHE A 425 -16.79 8.63 -5.39
CA PHE A 425 -15.53 7.94 -5.68
C PHE A 425 -14.33 8.89 -5.47
N ARG A 426 -14.46 10.18 -5.76
CA ARG A 426 -13.47 11.22 -5.45
C ARG A 426 -13.03 11.21 -4.00
N SER A 427 -13.98 11.07 -3.08
CA SER A 427 -13.72 11.14 -1.64
C SER A 427 -13.09 9.86 -1.03
N VAL A 428 -13.18 8.72 -1.74
CA VAL A 428 -12.77 7.42 -1.16
C VAL A 428 -11.75 6.63 -2.00
N ARG A 429 -11.42 7.10 -3.21
CA ARG A 429 -10.71 6.36 -4.25
C ARG A 429 -9.43 5.66 -3.80
N ASN A 430 -8.62 6.30 -2.97
CA ASN A 430 -7.34 5.72 -2.55
C ASN A 430 -7.48 4.50 -1.62
N THR A 431 -8.65 4.29 -1.01
CA THR A 431 -8.92 3.12 -0.16
C THR A 431 -9.58 1.96 -0.89
N PHE A 432 -9.80 2.08 -2.19
CA PHE A 432 -10.39 1.00 -2.99
C PHE A 432 -9.63 -0.33 -2.80
N PRO A 433 -8.28 -0.38 -2.88
CA PRO A 433 -7.53 -1.62 -2.66
C PRO A 433 -7.72 -2.18 -1.26
N LEU A 434 -7.68 -1.35 -0.23
CA LEU A 434 -7.89 -1.77 1.16
C LEU A 434 -9.23 -2.49 1.35
N VAL A 435 -10.30 -1.98 0.74
CA VAL A 435 -11.65 -2.49 0.95
C VAL A 435 -11.92 -3.72 0.10
N THR A 436 -11.48 -3.74 -1.16
CA THR A 436 -11.67 -4.89 -2.06
C THR A 436 -10.84 -6.10 -1.62
N VAL A 437 -9.57 -5.90 -1.25
CA VAL A 437 -8.69 -6.95 -0.71
C VAL A 437 -9.22 -7.45 0.63
N GLY A 438 -9.65 -6.52 1.50
CA GLY A 438 -10.26 -6.86 2.78
C GLY A 438 -11.51 -7.73 2.61
N GLY A 439 -12.35 -7.41 1.62
CA GLY A 439 -13.53 -8.21 1.31
C GLY A 439 -13.23 -9.67 1.01
N VAL A 440 -12.24 -9.95 0.17
CA VAL A 440 -11.82 -11.32 -0.16
C VAL A 440 -11.21 -12.02 1.06
N SER A 441 -10.31 -11.34 1.77
CA SER A 441 -9.62 -11.91 2.93
C SER A 441 -10.58 -12.26 4.06
N ASP A 442 -11.48 -11.35 4.43
CA ASP A 442 -12.42 -11.54 5.53
C ASP A 442 -13.40 -12.68 5.25
N HIS A 443 -13.93 -12.77 4.02
CA HIS A 443 -14.82 -13.86 3.63
C HIS A 443 -14.12 -15.21 3.61
N GLN A 444 -12.88 -15.29 3.08
CA GLN A 444 -12.11 -16.53 3.13
C GLN A 444 -11.84 -16.97 4.57
N ARG A 445 -11.46 -16.04 5.44
CA ARG A 445 -11.20 -16.31 6.86
C ARG A 445 -12.46 -16.71 7.63
N ALA A 446 -13.62 -16.16 7.26
CA ALA A 446 -14.90 -16.55 7.82
C ALA A 446 -15.31 -17.96 7.39
N LEU A 447 -14.98 -18.35 6.15
CA LEU A 447 -15.31 -19.67 5.61
C LEU A 447 -14.39 -20.76 6.17
N THR A 448 -13.08 -20.52 6.25
CA THR A 448 -12.11 -21.53 6.70
C THR A 448 -10.87 -20.91 7.38
N ARG A 449 -10.32 -21.67 8.33
CA ARG A 449 -9.03 -21.36 8.97
C ARG A 449 -7.92 -22.33 8.56
N ASP A 450 -8.22 -23.32 7.73
CA ASP A 450 -7.29 -24.38 7.35
C ASP A 450 -6.27 -23.89 6.31
N LYS A 451 -6.65 -22.89 5.50
CA LYS A 451 -5.75 -22.23 4.56
C LYS A 451 -5.47 -20.80 5.01
N ARG A 452 -4.20 -20.42 5.13
CA ARG A 452 -3.79 -19.02 5.29
C ARG A 452 -4.11 -18.26 4.02
N VAL A 453 -4.57 -17.02 4.18
CA VAL A 453 -4.82 -16.12 3.03
C VAL A 453 -3.50 -15.68 2.44
N ILE A 454 -3.41 -15.68 1.14
CA ILE A 454 -2.37 -15.04 0.34
C ILE A 454 -3.04 -14.31 -0.83
N ILE A 455 -2.80 -13.01 -0.90
CA ILE A 455 -3.32 -12.14 -1.94
C ILE A 455 -2.15 -11.34 -2.51
N LEU A 456 -1.86 -11.54 -3.79
CA LEU A 456 -1.03 -10.63 -4.57
C LEU A 456 -1.94 -9.55 -5.14
N THR A 457 -1.62 -8.27 -4.97
CA THR A 457 -2.48 -7.17 -5.40
C THR A 457 -1.68 -6.01 -5.96
N ARG A 458 -2.24 -5.27 -6.94
CA ARG A 458 -1.52 -4.20 -7.64
C ARG A 458 -1.42 -2.92 -6.84
N SER A 459 -2.40 -2.64 -6.00
CA SER A 459 -2.41 -1.45 -5.16
C SER A 459 -2.65 -1.78 -3.70
N GLY A 460 -2.28 -0.86 -2.83
CA GLY A 460 -2.47 -0.98 -1.40
C GLY A 460 -2.78 0.34 -0.73
N PHE A 461 -3.30 0.27 0.47
CA PHE A 461 -3.47 1.42 1.34
C PHE A 461 -3.21 1.02 2.79
N LEU A 462 -2.89 1.99 3.64
CA LEU A 462 -2.54 1.73 5.03
C LEU A 462 -3.57 0.85 5.74
N GLY A 463 -3.12 -0.21 6.38
CA GLY A 463 -3.97 -1.21 7.03
C GLY A 463 -4.17 -2.49 6.22
N GLN A 464 -3.83 -2.51 4.93
CA GLN A 464 -4.01 -3.68 4.08
C GLN A 464 -3.09 -4.85 4.47
N GLN A 465 -1.98 -4.59 5.15
CA GLN A 465 -1.07 -5.63 5.66
C GLN A 465 -1.78 -6.68 6.53
N ARG A 466 -2.90 -6.33 7.18
CA ARG A 466 -3.67 -7.25 8.04
C ARG A 466 -4.40 -8.36 7.28
N TYR A 467 -4.50 -8.23 5.96
CA TYR A 467 -5.28 -9.13 5.11
C TYR A 467 -4.48 -10.23 4.40
N GLY A 468 -3.20 -10.39 4.75
CA GLY A 468 -2.34 -11.37 4.09
C GLY A 468 -2.05 -10.99 2.64
N SER A 469 -1.85 -9.70 2.37
CA SER A 469 -1.58 -9.17 1.05
C SER A 469 -0.11 -8.85 0.83
N ASN A 470 0.33 -9.07 -0.41
CA ASN A 470 1.59 -8.64 -0.98
C ASN A 470 1.29 -7.70 -2.16
N VAL A 471 1.94 -6.55 -2.20
CA VAL A 471 1.77 -5.58 -3.30
C VAL A 471 2.94 -5.70 -4.26
N TRP A 472 2.68 -5.66 -5.58
CA TRP A 472 3.75 -5.57 -6.57
C TRP A 472 3.74 -4.21 -7.28
N THR A 473 4.80 -3.92 -8.01
CA THR A 473 5.03 -2.61 -8.63
C THR A 473 4.28 -2.38 -9.94
N GLY A 474 3.26 -3.19 -10.23
CA GLY A 474 2.48 -3.06 -11.46
C GLY A 474 3.29 -3.32 -12.73
N ASP A 475 2.82 -2.78 -13.85
CA ASP A 475 3.31 -3.07 -15.20
C ASP A 475 4.51 -2.19 -15.57
N VAL A 476 5.60 -2.31 -14.81
CA VAL A 476 6.81 -1.51 -15.03
C VAL A 476 7.59 -1.96 -16.28
N GLY A 477 8.19 -1.01 -16.99
CA GLY A 477 9.02 -1.31 -18.15
C GLY A 477 10.36 -1.96 -17.79
N SER A 478 10.83 -2.84 -18.67
CA SER A 478 12.14 -3.48 -18.55
C SER A 478 13.25 -2.49 -18.89
N SER A 479 13.89 -1.90 -17.89
CA SER A 479 15.05 -1.02 -18.06
C SER A 479 15.91 -0.98 -16.80
N TRP A 480 17.19 -0.61 -16.96
CA TRP A 480 18.10 -0.44 -15.84
C TRP A 480 17.69 0.70 -14.92
N ASP A 481 17.12 1.77 -15.45
CA ASP A 481 16.61 2.89 -14.67
C ASP A 481 15.42 2.46 -13.82
N MET A 482 14.46 1.79 -14.43
CA MET A 482 13.31 1.25 -13.69
C MET A 482 13.74 0.24 -12.62
N PHE A 483 14.72 -0.61 -12.92
CA PHE A 483 15.25 -1.56 -11.94
C PHE A 483 15.84 -0.85 -10.69
N ARG A 484 16.58 0.26 -10.88
CA ARG A 484 17.08 1.06 -9.74
C ARG A 484 15.93 1.63 -8.91
N ARG A 485 14.89 2.13 -9.56
CA ARG A 485 13.71 2.70 -8.87
C ARG A 485 12.97 1.68 -8.02
N GLN A 486 12.97 0.39 -8.42
CA GLN A 486 12.33 -0.67 -7.65
C GLN A 486 12.90 -0.81 -6.24
N ILE A 487 14.21 -0.61 -6.08
CA ILE A 487 14.85 -0.77 -4.76
C ILE A 487 14.31 0.29 -3.79
N THR A 488 14.36 1.56 -4.19
CA THR A 488 13.87 2.68 -3.35
C THR A 488 12.36 2.61 -3.12
N ALA A 489 11.59 2.16 -4.13
CA ALA A 489 10.15 1.95 -4.02
C ALA A 489 9.82 0.90 -2.95
N GLY A 490 10.48 -0.27 -2.97
CA GLY A 490 10.27 -1.33 -1.99
C GLY A 490 10.68 -0.92 -0.57
N LEU A 491 11.76 -0.14 -0.42
CA LEU A 491 12.21 0.36 0.88
C LEU A 491 11.22 1.37 1.47
N ASN A 492 10.75 2.34 0.68
CA ASN A 492 9.75 3.31 1.13
C ASN A 492 8.40 2.65 1.44
N PHE A 493 7.98 1.67 0.62
CA PHE A 493 6.78 0.89 0.88
C PHE A 493 6.85 0.16 2.23
N SER A 494 7.97 -0.49 2.50
CA SER A 494 8.23 -1.18 3.77
C SER A 494 8.09 -0.24 4.99
N LEU A 495 8.55 1.00 4.86
CA LEU A 495 8.48 2.03 5.90
C LEU A 495 7.05 2.53 6.17
N THR A 496 6.08 2.28 5.29
CA THR A 496 4.66 2.55 5.56
C THR A 496 3.98 1.48 6.44
N GLY A 497 4.73 0.49 6.92
CA GLY A 497 4.22 -0.57 7.78
C GLY A 497 3.74 -1.82 7.04
N MET A 498 3.77 -1.81 5.69
CA MET A 498 3.39 -2.92 4.82
C MET A 498 4.64 -3.71 4.37
N PRO A 499 4.90 -4.92 4.92
CA PRO A 499 6.18 -5.59 4.76
C PRO A 499 6.29 -6.51 3.54
N HIS A 500 5.15 -6.88 2.93
CA HIS A 500 5.12 -7.83 1.81
C HIS A 500 5.02 -7.09 0.49
N TRP A 501 6.07 -7.24 -0.31
CA TRP A 501 6.27 -6.51 -1.55
C TRP A 501 7.06 -7.35 -2.56
N ASN A 502 6.85 -7.09 -3.85
CA ASN A 502 7.71 -7.59 -4.92
C ASN A 502 7.66 -6.71 -6.16
N THR A 503 8.52 -7.01 -7.11
CA THR A 503 8.51 -6.50 -8.48
C THR A 503 8.58 -7.68 -9.45
N ASP A 504 8.07 -7.51 -10.66
CA ASP A 504 8.18 -8.52 -11.71
C ASP A 504 9.62 -8.66 -12.17
N LEU A 505 10.17 -9.88 -12.10
CA LEU A 505 11.57 -10.12 -12.42
C LEU A 505 11.85 -9.84 -13.89
N GLY A 506 12.70 -8.86 -14.14
CA GLY A 506 13.04 -8.37 -15.47
C GLY A 506 12.13 -7.26 -16.00
N GLY A 507 11.17 -6.79 -15.19
CA GLY A 507 10.12 -5.85 -15.57
C GLY A 507 8.99 -6.52 -16.34
N PHE A 508 7.81 -5.89 -16.37
CA PHE A 508 6.63 -6.43 -17.05
C PHE A 508 6.74 -6.28 -18.56
N PHE A 509 6.90 -5.05 -19.08
CA PHE A 509 7.02 -4.76 -20.51
C PHE A 509 8.45 -4.91 -21.02
N ALA A 510 8.73 -5.97 -21.77
CA ALA A 510 10.04 -6.24 -22.39
C ALA A 510 10.09 -5.96 -23.90
N GLY A 511 9.06 -5.34 -24.46
CA GLY A 511 8.91 -5.13 -25.91
C GLY A 511 10.08 -4.39 -26.56
N SER A 512 10.73 -3.47 -25.82
CA SER A 512 11.92 -2.74 -26.32
C SER A 512 13.13 -3.64 -26.58
N TYR A 513 13.15 -4.86 -26.08
CA TYR A 513 14.20 -5.85 -26.32
C TYR A 513 13.84 -6.87 -27.42
N ASN A 514 12.60 -6.86 -27.91
CA ASN A 514 12.20 -7.65 -29.06
C ASN A 514 12.80 -7.06 -30.35
N ASN A 515 13.14 -7.91 -31.31
CA ASN A 515 13.56 -7.49 -32.64
C ASN A 515 12.36 -7.32 -33.57
N SER A 516 12.62 -6.91 -34.81
CA SER A 516 11.60 -6.71 -35.85
C SER A 516 10.84 -7.99 -36.27
N LEU A 517 11.28 -9.17 -35.80
CA LEU A 517 10.63 -10.45 -36.13
C LEU A 517 9.45 -10.77 -35.20
N GLY A 518 9.19 -9.93 -34.17
CA GLY A 518 7.99 -10.04 -33.34
C GLY A 518 8.23 -10.30 -31.88
N GLY A 519 7.13 -10.50 -31.12
CA GLY A 519 7.14 -10.73 -29.68
C GLY A 519 7.89 -12.00 -29.26
N GLY A 520 8.42 -11.99 -28.07
CA GLY A 520 9.14 -13.12 -27.47
C GLY A 520 10.62 -13.21 -27.83
N THR A 521 11.12 -12.45 -28.79
CA THR A 521 12.53 -12.50 -29.22
C THR A 521 13.52 -11.93 -28.19
N ALA A 522 13.04 -11.18 -27.21
CA ALA A 522 13.83 -10.71 -26.05
C ALA A 522 14.46 -11.88 -25.27
N THR A 523 13.87 -13.09 -25.29
CA THR A 523 14.46 -14.30 -24.69
C THR A 523 15.81 -14.70 -25.27
N LYS A 524 16.20 -14.12 -26.41
CA LYS A 524 17.50 -14.33 -27.07
C LYS A 524 18.36 -13.06 -27.08
N ASN A 525 17.90 -11.98 -26.46
CA ASN A 525 18.62 -10.70 -26.46
C ASN A 525 19.61 -10.67 -25.27
N PRO A 526 20.93 -10.61 -25.50
CA PRO A 526 21.91 -10.62 -24.41
C PRO A 526 21.75 -9.45 -23.43
N MET A 527 21.28 -8.30 -23.89
CA MET A 527 21.05 -7.14 -23.02
C MET A 527 19.88 -7.38 -22.06
N PHE A 528 18.84 -8.06 -22.52
CA PHE A 528 17.73 -8.46 -21.67
C PHE A 528 18.14 -9.60 -20.72
N HIS A 529 18.97 -10.53 -21.19
CA HIS A 529 19.51 -11.60 -20.35
C HIS A 529 20.21 -11.04 -19.09
N GLU A 530 21.11 -10.05 -19.28
CA GLU A 530 21.82 -9.44 -18.15
C GLU A 530 20.84 -8.75 -17.19
N LEU A 531 19.90 -7.95 -17.71
CA LEU A 531 18.89 -7.27 -16.91
C LEU A 531 18.03 -8.26 -16.13
N TYR A 532 17.56 -9.32 -16.78
CA TYR A 532 16.71 -10.34 -16.15
C TYR A 532 17.45 -11.11 -15.06
N VAL A 533 18.70 -11.52 -15.30
CA VAL A 533 19.55 -12.17 -14.30
C VAL A 533 19.74 -11.26 -13.07
N ARG A 534 20.08 -9.98 -13.29
CA ARG A 534 20.27 -9.04 -12.16
C ARG A 534 18.99 -8.80 -11.39
N TRP A 535 17.88 -8.70 -12.09
CA TRP A 535 16.58 -8.55 -11.43
C TRP A 535 16.16 -9.81 -10.68
N ALA A 536 16.44 -11.02 -11.22
CA ALA A 536 16.23 -12.28 -10.53
C ALA A 536 17.08 -12.40 -9.25
N GLN A 537 18.35 -11.99 -9.30
CA GLN A 537 19.22 -11.93 -8.12
C GLN A 537 18.67 -10.97 -7.06
N PHE A 538 18.09 -9.83 -7.44
CA PHE A 538 17.36 -8.94 -6.53
C PHE A 538 16.14 -9.62 -5.93
N GLY A 539 15.36 -10.33 -6.75
CA GLY A 539 14.17 -11.05 -6.31
C GLY A 539 14.42 -12.07 -5.20
N VAL A 540 15.64 -12.62 -5.10
CA VAL A 540 16.05 -13.49 -3.99
C VAL A 540 15.86 -12.80 -2.63
N PHE A 541 16.09 -11.49 -2.58
CA PHE A 541 16.04 -10.66 -1.39
C PHE A 541 14.82 -9.71 -1.38
N CYS A 542 13.75 -10.09 -2.08
CA CYS A 542 12.42 -9.50 -1.95
C CYS A 542 11.52 -10.40 -1.09
N PRO A 543 10.49 -9.87 -0.42
CA PRO A 543 9.53 -10.70 0.33
C PRO A 543 8.89 -11.81 -0.51
N MET A 544 8.49 -11.51 -1.74
CA MET A 544 7.99 -12.49 -2.71
C MET A 544 8.92 -12.51 -3.94
N MET A 545 9.17 -13.69 -4.50
CA MET A 545 9.98 -13.88 -5.71
C MET A 545 9.11 -14.41 -6.84
N ARG A 546 8.63 -13.52 -7.71
CA ARG A 546 7.74 -13.86 -8.84
C ARG A 546 8.37 -13.49 -10.18
N SER A 547 8.48 -14.47 -11.06
CA SER A 547 8.77 -14.24 -12.48
C SER A 547 7.46 -14.03 -13.23
N HIS A 548 7.30 -12.86 -13.86
CA HIS A 548 6.11 -12.47 -14.62
C HIS A 548 6.48 -11.42 -15.68
N GLY A 549 5.71 -11.33 -16.74
CA GLY A 549 5.83 -10.28 -17.76
C GLY A 549 5.05 -10.56 -19.02
N ALA A 550 4.87 -9.49 -19.80
CA ALA A 550 4.37 -9.47 -21.17
C ALA A 550 5.53 -9.37 -22.18
N ASP A 551 5.21 -9.42 -23.47
CA ASP A 551 6.08 -9.26 -24.64
C ASP A 551 7.15 -10.36 -24.81
N ALA A 552 7.63 -10.94 -23.72
CA ALA A 552 8.54 -12.08 -23.74
C ALA A 552 8.24 -12.99 -22.54
N PRO A 553 8.17 -14.30 -22.74
CA PRO A 553 7.96 -15.25 -21.66
C PRO A 553 9.13 -15.23 -20.67
N ARG A 554 8.84 -15.53 -19.40
CA ARG A 554 9.81 -15.47 -18.30
C ARG A 554 10.21 -16.84 -17.76
N GLU A 555 9.76 -17.94 -18.38
CA GLU A 555 10.18 -19.28 -18.00
C GLU A 555 11.68 -19.45 -18.24
N ILE A 556 12.41 -19.83 -17.19
CA ILE A 556 13.87 -19.89 -17.18
C ILE A 556 14.44 -20.77 -18.29
N LEU A 557 13.75 -21.87 -18.59
CA LEU A 557 14.14 -22.81 -19.64
C LEU A 557 14.23 -22.19 -21.04
N LEU A 558 13.65 -20.99 -21.26
CA LEU A 558 13.70 -20.30 -22.53
C LEU A 558 14.94 -19.40 -22.69
N TYR A 559 15.73 -19.27 -21.61
CA TYR A 559 16.94 -18.43 -21.57
C TYR A 559 18.23 -19.25 -21.66
N GLY A 560 18.13 -20.53 -22.03
CA GLY A 560 19.25 -21.42 -22.21
C GLY A 560 19.02 -22.81 -21.63
N LYS A 561 20.11 -23.55 -21.45
CA LYS A 561 20.14 -24.88 -20.87
C LYS A 561 21.28 -25.01 -19.87
N ALA A 562 21.28 -26.07 -19.08
CA ALA A 562 22.32 -26.37 -18.10
C ALA A 562 23.73 -26.28 -18.71
N GLY A 563 24.63 -25.57 -18.06
CA GLY A 563 25.97 -25.23 -18.52
C GLY A 563 26.07 -23.91 -19.30
N GLU A 564 24.96 -23.25 -19.59
CA GLU A 564 24.95 -21.90 -20.20
C GLU A 564 24.83 -20.81 -19.12
N PRO A 565 25.64 -19.75 -19.17
CA PRO A 565 25.81 -18.80 -18.04
C PRO A 565 24.51 -18.13 -17.60
N VAL A 566 23.61 -17.76 -18.51
CA VAL A 566 22.34 -17.08 -18.18
C VAL A 566 21.40 -18.03 -17.46
N TYR A 567 21.24 -19.24 -18.01
CA TYR A 567 20.40 -20.29 -17.42
C TYR A 567 20.90 -20.67 -16.01
N ASP A 568 22.20 -20.94 -15.90
CA ASP A 568 22.81 -21.34 -14.63
C ASP A 568 22.65 -20.23 -13.57
N ALA A 569 22.88 -18.96 -13.95
CA ALA A 569 22.70 -17.83 -13.04
C ALA A 569 21.25 -17.65 -12.55
N LEU A 570 20.26 -17.90 -13.41
CA LEU A 570 18.85 -17.85 -13.04
C LEU A 570 18.47 -19.01 -12.09
N VAL A 571 18.95 -20.22 -12.41
CA VAL A 571 18.75 -21.42 -11.56
C VAL A 571 19.42 -21.26 -10.21
N ASP A 572 20.65 -20.72 -10.17
CA ASP A 572 21.38 -20.47 -8.93
C ASP A 572 20.69 -19.43 -8.06
N ALA A 573 20.12 -18.38 -8.65
CA ALA A 573 19.31 -17.41 -7.92
C ALA A 573 18.09 -18.08 -7.24
N ILE A 574 17.38 -18.98 -7.96
CA ILE A 574 16.27 -19.73 -7.37
C ILE A 574 16.77 -20.66 -6.25
N LYS A 575 17.82 -21.43 -6.50
CA LYS A 575 18.40 -22.34 -5.49
C LYS A 575 18.84 -21.58 -4.23
N LEU A 576 19.45 -20.41 -4.40
CA LEU A 576 19.82 -19.53 -3.29
C LEU A 576 18.56 -19.11 -2.49
N ARG A 577 17.46 -18.75 -3.18
CA ARG A 577 16.18 -18.43 -2.51
C ARG A 577 15.74 -19.58 -1.60
N TYR A 578 15.79 -20.81 -2.08
CA TYR A 578 15.39 -21.98 -1.29
C TYR A 578 16.35 -22.29 -0.15
N SER A 579 17.65 -22.07 -0.32
CA SER A 579 18.62 -22.20 0.79
C SER A 579 18.38 -21.18 1.92
N LEU A 580 17.85 -20.00 1.57
CA LEU A 580 17.48 -18.97 2.51
C LEU A 580 16.07 -19.14 3.12
N MET A 581 15.28 -20.13 2.67
CA MET A 581 13.89 -20.30 3.10
C MET A 581 13.72 -20.37 4.62
N PRO A 582 14.56 -21.09 5.39
CA PRO A 582 14.44 -21.09 6.85
C PRO A 582 14.62 -19.69 7.46
N TYR A 583 15.56 -18.90 6.94
CA TYR A 583 15.79 -17.53 7.36
C TYR A 583 14.60 -16.63 7.00
N ILE A 584 14.12 -16.71 5.76
CA ILE A 584 13.00 -15.91 5.27
C ILE A 584 11.73 -16.19 6.09
N TYR A 585 11.45 -17.47 6.39
CA TYR A 585 10.28 -17.83 7.18
C TYR A 585 10.42 -17.42 8.65
N SER A 586 11.63 -17.45 9.21
CA SER A 586 11.91 -16.91 10.53
C SER A 586 11.74 -15.38 10.56
N THR A 587 12.22 -14.69 9.52
CA THR A 587 11.98 -13.24 9.35
C THR A 587 10.49 -12.94 9.24
N SER A 588 9.70 -13.78 8.54
CA SER A 588 8.24 -13.64 8.49
C SER A 588 7.60 -13.71 9.89
N TRP A 589 8.13 -14.56 10.76
CA TRP A 589 7.69 -14.62 12.14
C TRP A 589 8.01 -13.30 12.91
N GLU A 590 9.23 -12.76 12.72
CA GLU A 590 9.62 -11.46 13.30
C GLU A 590 8.71 -10.32 12.79
N VAL A 591 8.38 -10.33 11.50
CA VAL A 591 7.44 -9.38 10.89
C VAL A 591 6.07 -9.46 11.55
N SER A 592 5.56 -10.67 11.76
CA SER A 592 4.21 -10.89 12.31
C SER A 592 4.13 -10.63 13.83
N HIS A 593 5.17 -10.99 14.60
CA HIS A 593 5.11 -11.00 16.06
C HIS A 593 5.92 -9.89 16.73
N ARG A 594 6.92 -9.32 16.04
CA ARG A 594 7.80 -8.26 16.57
C ARG A 594 7.72 -6.96 15.78
N ASN A 595 6.80 -6.87 14.82
CA ASN A 595 6.62 -5.69 13.96
C ASN A 595 7.88 -5.31 13.14
N SER A 596 8.76 -6.27 12.84
CA SER A 596 9.91 -6.08 11.96
C SER A 596 9.47 -5.96 10.49
N THR A 597 10.42 -5.81 9.59
CA THR A 597 10.16 -5.79 8.14
C THR A 597 11.25 -6.54 7.39
N PHE A 598 10.94 -7.02 6.16
CA PHE A 598 11.90 -7.78 5.33
C PHE A 598 12.96 -6.86 4.72
N MET A 599 12.52 -5.82 4.00
CA MET A 599 13.41 -4.86 3.35
C MET A 599 13.58 -3.66 4.28
N ARG A 600 14.80 -3.45 4.75
CA ARG A 600 15.14 -2.45 5.77
C ARG A 600 16.11 -1.44 5.18
N ALA A 601 15.68 -0.20 5.06
CA ALA A 601 16.58 0.88 4.67
C ALA A 601 17.75 1.00 5.66
N LEU A 602 18.94 1.28 5.18
CA LEU A 602 20.14 1.24 6.03
C LEU A 602 20.07 2.17 7.25
N PHE A 603 19.38 3.30 7.14
CA PHE A 603 19.21 4.21 8.29
C PHE A 603 18.43 3.57 9.46
N MET A 604 17.62 2.53 9.22
CA MET A 604 16.88 1.84 10.29
C MET A 604 17.82 1.17 11.28
N ASP A 605 18.94 0.63 10.78
CA ASP A 605 19.92 -0.12 11.57
C ASP A 605 21.19 0.70 11.87
N PHE A 606 21.48 1.75 11.07
CA PHE A 606 22.70 2.57 11.13
C PHE A 606 22.38 4.07 11.19
N LEU A 607 21.40 4.46 11.99
CA LEU A 607 20.88 5.84 12.08
C LEU A 607 21.97 6.88 12.42
N SER A 608 22.99 6.50 13.18
CA SER A 608 24.09 7.38 13.58
C SER A 608 25.03 7.78 12.43
N ASP A 609 24.97 7.06 11.30
CA ASP A 609 25.76 7.41 10.12
C ASP A 609 24.84 8.09 9.06
N PRO A 610 24.94 9.42 8.88
CA PRO A 610 24.11 10.14 7.91
C PRO A 610 24.29 9.68 6.46
N LYS A 611 25.39 8.99 6.11
CA LYS A 611 25.60 8.43 4.77
C LYS A 611 24.57 7.37 4.43
N THR A 612 24.01 6.69 5.43
CA THR A 612 22.99 5.64 5.25
C THR A 612 21.61 6.20 4.98
N TRP A 613 21.37 7.49 5.26
CA TRP A 613 20.03 8.07 5.19
C TRP A 613 19.48 8.16 3.77
N ASN A 614 20.34 8.40 2.78
CA ASN A 614 19.92 8.47 1.36
C ASN A 614 20.46 7.30 0.52
N MET A 615 20.78 6.17 1.16
CA MET A 615 21.27 4.98 0.47
C MET A 615 20.11 4.21 -0.15
N GLY A 616 19.95 4.33 -1.46
CA GLY A 616 18.88 3.68 -2.23
C GLY A 616 19.32 2.45 -3.02
N SER A 617 20.61 2.07 -2.96
CA SER A 617 21.18 0.91 -3.67
C SER A 617 21.48 -0.28 -2.76
N GLU A 618 21.54 -0.04 -1.46
CA GLU A 618 21.87 -1.04 -0.44
C GLU A 618 20.81 -1.06 0.65
N TYR A 619 20.53 -2.24 1.22
CA TYR A 619 19.57 -2.39 2.30
C TYR A 619 19.83 -3.68 3.09
N MET A 620 19.28 -3.77 4.31
CA MET A 620 19.27 -5.02 5.04
C MET A 620 18.05 -5.85 4.64
N PHE A 621 18.25 -7.13 4.38
CA PHE A 621 17.16 -8.10 4.24
C PHE A 621 17.02 -8.88 5.55
N GLY A 622 15.94 -8.57 6.29
CA GLY A 622 15.84 -8.95 7.70
C GLY A 622 16.97 -8.31 8.51
N SER A 623 17.40 -8.98 9.57
CA SER A 623 18.42 -8.47 10.49
C SER A 623 19.86 -8.87 10.15
N SER A 624 20.09 -9.77 9.17
CA SER A 624 21.37 -10.45 9.04
C SER A 624 22.04 -10.33 7.67
N PHE A 625 21.32 -9.96 6.60
CA PHE A 625 21.91 -9.87 5.27
C PHE A 625 21.94 -8.42 4.79
N LEU A 626 23.15 -7.90 4.58
CA LEU A 626 23.37 -6.68 3.81
C LEU A 626 23.29 -7.04 2.32
N VAL A 627 22.38 -6.43 1.60
CA VAL A 627 22.20 -6.59 0.17
C VAL A 627 22.77 -5.36 -0.53
N ASP A 628 23.90 -5.53 -1.21
CA ASP A 628 24.49 -4.55 -2.11
C ASP A 628 24.11 -4.92 -3.55
N ARG A 629 23.47 -4.00 -4.25
CA ARG A 629 22.92 -4.27 -5.57
C ARG A 629 23.68 -3.55 -6.67
N LYS A 630 24.31 -4.34 -7.54
CA LYS A 630 24.82 -3.84 -8.79
C LYS A 630 23.69 -3.62 -9.79
N SER A 631 23.00 -2.50 -9.65
CA SER A 631 21.87 -2.09 -10.50
C SER A 631 22.29 -1.33 -11.78
N THR A 632 23.57 -1.44 -12.16
CA THR A 632 24.11 -0.83 -13.38
C THR A 632 24.73 -1.90 -14.27
N ARG A 633 24.63 -1.69 -15.58
CA ARG A 633 25.33 -2.53 -16.56
C ARG A 633 26.84 -2.48 -16.34
N LEU A 634 27.50 -3.64 -16.41
CA LEU A 634 28.96 -3.70 -16.47
C LEU A 634 29.43 -3.02 -17.76
N ASN A 635 30.24 -1.97 -17.64
CA ASN A 635 30.98 -1.48 -18.81
C ASN A 635 31.87 -2.62 -19.32
N SER A 636 31.80 -2.90 -20.60
CA SER A 636 32.53 -3.98 -21.28
C SER A 636 34.07 -3.81 -21.29
N SER A 637 34.60 -2.83 -20.56
CA SER A 637 36.03 -2.53 -20.47
C SER A 637 36.76 -3.13 -19.24
N HIS A 638 36.06 -3.83 -18.36
CA HIS A 638 36.68 -4.57 -17.26
C HIS A 638 36.32 -6.05 -17.33
N PRO A 639 37.33 -6.96 -17.29
CA PRO A 639 37.04 -8.38 -17.19
C PRO A 639 36.26 -8.67 -15.89
N PRO A 640 35.38 -9.68 -15.88
CA PRO A 640 34.57 -10.00 -14.72
C PRO A 640 35.47 -10.54 -13.60
N GLU A 641 35.84 -9.70 -12.66
CA GLU A 641 36.30 -10.19 -11.37
C GLU A 641 35.06 -10.68 -10.60
N SER A 642 34.77 -11.96 -10.71
CA SER A 642 33.86 -12.63 -9.82
C SER A 642 34.56 -12.79 -8.46
N ARG A 643 34.39 -11.84 -7.58
CA ARG A 643 34.70 -12.02 -6.17
C ARG A 643 33.36 -12.10 -5.43
N MET A 644 32.90 -13.34 -5.24
CA MET A 644 32.14 -13.64 -4.05
C MET A 644 33.10 -13.47 -2.86
N PRO A 645 32.71 -12.81 -1.76
CA PRO A 645 33.49 -12.89 -0.55
C PRO A 645 33.44 -14.37 -0.10
N SER A 646 34.58 -15.01 -0.14
CA SER A 646 34.76 -16.27 0.57
C SER A 646 34.79 -15.96 2.06
N SER A 647 33.87 -16.57 2.79
CA SER A 647 33.90 -16.81 4.23
C SER A 647 33.93 -15.60 5.18
N ALA A 648 32.83 -15.35 5.83
CA ALA A 648 32.77 -15.43 7.30
C ALA A 648 31.31 -15.62 7.72
#